data_57d122f68763cc1cf0ee195c710feab8
#
_entry.id   57d122f68763cc1cf0ee195c710feab8
#
_cell.length_a   1.000
_cell.length_b   1.000
_cell.length_c   1.000
_cell.angle_alpha   90.00
_cell.angle_beta   90.00
_cell.angle_gamma   90.00
#
_symmetry.space_group_name_H-M   'P 1'
#
loop_
_entity.id
_entity.type
_entity.pdbx_description
1 polymer ?
#
loop_
_entity_poly.entity_id
_entity_poly.type
_entity_poly.pdbx_seq_one_letter_code
_entity_poly.pdbx_strand_id
1 'polypeptide(L)'
;MVVVLLYAALSGLRTVTNPDTGWQLATGRYILEHHQIPSTDVLSYTVRGQRWIYPPFSQLFLYAVYSLGGFAALSWLNAAACAGTVGIAFLAEQSIAAALLAIIAIPRIAFHTDAHADMFTTVLFAALLVVVWRHFRGRYAPLWLVPLIFVVWVNMHLGFIAGLALLVGYVALELSEFLFAGRRAAARVRLSRAAPWLLAAVPVTLLNRWGWEIYGAVYRQESQMAIHQNLIREWRSVPLSPALLAQGLNWDNLNSTYLWLIGAAVVASIIALKRKEVAPAALLLGCAYLSVRHVRFQALFAVVVIVVAAPFLTGWFRQETTTEARGAKPREAARRRLATALTALLVSLGVLMMGIRAYGLVSDRAYLLAGEDALFGAGLSKSYPENAAQFILRERLPGNIFNDYDLGGYLVFRLGPQYPDYVDGRAIPFVEVMFEQREVMRQPPDSEAWREEADRRGINTLIFSLARSRMSVPLQQFCASQAWKLVYLDDVAAVFVRNRPENAQVLDRLQIDCAKVRFEPPATLIADTSFRGRAELFHFYADAGTILYRLSRTLEAEAALDRALEIFPDEPNLLHTRGRLYEVKGNFGDAEREYQMSARLGPTDGNWASLGMLYFKEQRYPEATRAMRRAADSSPRPSEYYYHLGRMYLAMKRPQEALDAFEAAEAKLFREPPDTRTKIETNLAEGRAMAWADMGNLDRAVEIEREALNITPSDPHLWTTLAQFYDAQGREDLAQQARQQAAVLSRPQR
;
A
#
# COMPACT_ATOMS: atom_id res chain seq x y z
N MET A 1 -3.77 29.83 -9.24
CA MET A 1 -2.52 29.27 -8.66
C MET A 1 -2.55 29.27 -7.14
N VAL A 2 -2.75 30.40 -6.46
CA VAL A 2 -2.81 30.44 -4.98
C VAL A 2 -3.80 29.44 -4.42
N VAL A 3 -5.02 29.38 -4.95
CA VAL A 3 -6.06 28.44 -4.52
C VAL A 3 -5.61 26.97 -4.71
N VAL A 4 -4.88 26.66 -5.80
CA VAL A 4 -4.34 25.31 -6.03
C VAL A 4 -3.23 24.98 -5.04
N LEU A 5 -2.39 25.94 -4.67
CA LEU A 5 -1.37 25.74 -3.62
C LEU A 5 -1.98 25.54 -2.23
N LEU A 6 -3.03 26.30 -1.91
CA LEU A 6 -3.79 26.08 -0.68
C LEU A 6 -4.44 24.70 -0.64
N TYR A 7 -5.00 24.25 -1.78
CA TYR A 7 -5.54 22.89 -1.89
C TYR A 7 -4.44 21.83 -1.76
N ALA A 8 -3.24 22.07 -2.29
CA ALA A 8 -2.10 21.16 -2.10
C ALA A 8 -1.66 21.08 -0.64
N ALA A 9 -1.57 22.23 0.06
CA ALA A 9 -1.27 22.27 1.48
C ALA A 9 -2.34 21.53 2.31
N LEU A 10 -3.63 21.78 2.02
CA LEU A 10 -4.74 21.10 2.68
C LEU A 10 -4.70 19.59 2.43
N SER A 11 -4.40 19.16 1.21
CA SER A 11 -4.29 17.73 0.87
C SER A 11 -3.11 17.03 1.56
N GLY A 12 -2.02 17.75 1.82
CA GLY A 12 -0.86 17.26 2.56
C GLY A 12 -1.02 17.31 4.08
N LEU A 13 -2.00 18.07 4.61
CA LEU A 13 -2.21 18.24 6.05
C LEU A 13 -3.02 17.06 6.61
N ARG A 14 -2.31 16.04 7.05
CA ARG A 14 -2.90 14.83 7.64
C ARG A 14 -2.06 14.30 8.79
N THR A 15 -2.66 13.49 9.64
CA THR A 15 -1.96 12.82 10.72
C THR A 15 -0.88 11.88 10.16
N VAL A 16 0.23 11.76 10.90
CA VAL A 16 1.35 10.89 10.54
C VAL A 16 0.95 9.42 10.70
N THR A 17 1.05 8.66 9.61
CA THR A 17 0.70 7.22 9.54
C THR A 17 1.83 6.34 9.02
N ASN A 18 2.91 6.94 8.49
CA ASN A 18 3.97 6.19 7.83
C ASN A 18 4.83 5.43 8.85
N PRO A 19 4.96 4.09 8.74
CA PRO A 19 5.73 3.27 9.67
C PRO A 19 7.22 3.63 9.71
N ASP A 20 7.76 4.21 8.64
CA ASP A 20 9.17 4.60 8.56
C ASP A 20 9.50 5.87 9.34
N THR A 21 8.51 6.72 9.62
CA THR A 21 8.74 7.96 10.37
C THR A 21 9.42 7.69 11.71
N GLY A 22 8.96 6.68 12.42
CA GLY A 22 9.44 6.41 13.78
C GLY A 22 10.91 6.03 13.85
N TRP A 23 11.38 5.07 13.03
CA TRP A 23 12.80 4.70 13.05
C TRP A 23 13.71 5.84 12.54
N GLN A 24 13.22 6.68 11.65
CA GLN A 24 13.97 7.87 11.21
C GLN A 24 14.13 8.88 12.34
N LEU A 25 13.07 9.12 13.11
CA LEU A 25 13.13 9.95 14.32
C LEU A 25 14.08 9.35 15.38
N ALA A 26 14.00 8.01 15.61
CA ALA A 26 14.88 7.31 16.55
C ALA A 26 16.34 7.44 16.15
N THR A 27 16.65 7.28 14.87
CA THR A 27 18.03 7.46 14.37
C THR A 27 18.48 8.92 14.45
N GLY A 28 17.62 9.88 14.11
CA GLY A 28 17.92 11.31 14.25
C GLY A 28 18.22 11.69 15.70
N ARG A 29 17.42 11.18 16.64
CA ARG A 29 17.68 11.31 18.10
C ARG A 29 19.01 10.71 18.51
N TYR A 30 19.28 9.47 18.08
CA TYR A 30 20.55 8.80 18.36
C TYR A 30 21.76 9.60 17.89
N ILE A 31 21.73 10.13 16.66
CA ILE A 31 22.84 10.93 16.10
C ILE A 31 23.08 12.20 16.93
N LEU A 32 22.03 12.88 17.37
CA LEU A 32 22.17 14.09 18.19
C LEU A 32 22.67 13.79 19.61
N GLU A 33 22.19 12.72 20.24
CA GLU A 33 22.59 12.35 21.60
C GLU A 33 24.03 11.82 21.67
N HIS A 34 24.45 11.04 20.66
CA HIS A 34 25.78 10.38 20.66
C HIS A 34 26.81 11.11 19.80
N HIS A 35 26.43 12.16 19.06
CA HIS A 35 27.29 12.88 18.10
C HIS A 35 27.98 11.96 17.08
N GLN A 36 27.33 10.84 16.74
CA GLN A 36 27.86 9.80 15.86
C GLN A 36 26.78 9.31 14.87
N ILE A 37 27.13 9.27 13.58
CA ILE A 37 26.31 8.64 12.56
C ILE A 37 26.56 7.13 12.60
N PRO A 38 25.53 6.29 12.92
CA PRO A 38 25.71 4.85 13.00
C PRO A 38 26.01 4.25 11.62
N SER A 39 26.97 3.33 11.56
CA SER A 39 27.29 2.56 10.35
C SER A 39 26.77 1.11 10.42
N THR A 40 26.26 0.74 11.56
CA THR A 40 25.64 -0.53 11.85
C THR A 40 24.34 -0.30 12.59
N ASP A 41 23.48 -1.31 12.62
CA ASP A 41 22.21 -1.24 13.34
C ASP A 41 22.46 -1.08 14.85
N VAL A 42 21.78 -0.10 15.46
CA VAL A 42 21.84 0.24 16.88
C VAL A 42 20.44 0.25 17.53
N LEU A 43 19.38 0.07 16.73
CA LEU A 43 18.00 0.25 17.17
C LEU A 43 17.33 -1.06 17.56
N SER A 44 17.61 -2.16 16.82
CA SER A 44 16.96 -3.44 17.05
C SER A 44 17.89 -4.45 17.73
N TYR A 45 17.31 -5.49 18.31
CA TYR A 45 18.10 -6.57 18.90
C TYR A 45 18.28 -7.77 17.96
N THR A 46 17.47 -7.89 16.94
CA THR A 46 17.49 -9.03 15.99
C THR A 46 18.59 -8.92 14.94
N VAL A 47 18.91 -7.69 14.52
CA VAL A 47 19.93 -7.39 13.48
C VAL A 47 21.02 -6.45 14.00
N ARG A 48 21.17 -6.36 15.33
CA ARG A 48 22.15 -5.47 15.99
C ARG A 48 23.56 -5.69 15.45
N GLY A 49 24.23 -4.60 15.11
CA GLY A 49 25.59 -4.64 14.57
C GLY A 49 25.70 -4.97 13.08
N GLN A 50 24.61 -5.33 12.41
CA GLN A 50 24.62 -5.50 10.96
C GLN A 50 24.89 -4.16 10.26
N ARG A 51 25.56 -4.21 9.10
CA ARG A 51 25.89 -3.02 8.30
C ARG A 51 24.64 -2.28 7.89
N TRP A 52 24.54 -0.99 8.27
CA TRP A 52 23.44 -0.11 7.92
C TRP A 52 23.94 1.14 7.23
N ILE A 53 23.52 1.39 5.99
CA ILE A 53 23.88 2.55 5.18
C ILE A 53 22.60 3.25 4.75
N TYR A 54 22.39 4.45 5.27
CA TYR A 54 21.27 5.30 4.93
C TYR A 54 21.66 6.79 5.05
N PRO A 55 21.13 7.69 4.20
CA PRO A 55 21.41 9.12 4.28
C PRO A 55 21.00 9.72 5.64
N PRO A 56 21.93 10.33 6.40
CA PRO A 56 21.65 10.72 7.79
C PRO A 56 20.90 12.05 7.94
N PHE A 57 21.02 12.97 6.94
CA PHE A 57 20.50 14.32 7.13
C PHE A 57 18.98 14.41 7.10
N SER A 58 18.28 13.52 6.38
CA SER A 58 16.81 13.44 6.47
C SER A 58 16.35 13.09 7.88
N GLN A 59 17.05 12.16 8.54
CA GLN A 59 16.73 11.71 9.89
C GLN A 59 16.94 12.83 10.93
N LEU A 60 18.08 13.52 10.81
CA LEU A 60 18.37 14.71 11.63
C LEU A 60 17.33 15.82 11.42
N PHE A 61 17.00 16.11 10.16
CA PHE A 61 16.03 17.14 9.82
C PHE A 61 14.62 16.81 10.34
N LEU A 62 14.15 15.58 10.13
CA LEU A 62 12.85 15.14 10.62
C LEU A 62 12.79 15.20 12.15
N TYR A 63 13.85 14.76 12.84
CA TYR A 63 13.91 14.85 14.29
C TYR A 63 13.95 16.29 14.79
N ALA A 64 14.69 17.18 14.11
CA ALA A 64 14.70 18.61 14.43
C ALA A 64 13.31 19.24 14.28
N VAL A 65 12.58 18.93 13.21
CA VAL A 65 11.20 19.39 13.02
C VAL A 65 10.28 18.80 14.10
N TYR A 66 10.42 17.51 14.41
CA TYR A 66 9.68 16.88 15.50
C TYR A 66 9.94 17.57 16.85
N SER A 67 11.18 17.95 17.14
CA SER A 67 11.55 18.65 18.39
C SER A 67 10.91 20.05 18.53
N LEU A 68 10.49 20.68 17.44
CA LEU A 68 9.81 21.96 17.44
C LEU A 68 8.31 21.88 17.81
N GLY A 69 7.64 20.76 17.50
CA GLY A 69 6.20 20.65 17.71
C GLY A 69 5.63 19.25 17.55
N GLY A 70 6.45 18.23 17.79
CA GLY A 70 6.03 16.83 17.75
C GLY A 70 5.54 16.38 16.38
N PHE A 71 4.67 15.39 16.37
CA PHE A 71 4.05 14.89 15.14
C PHE A 71 3.21 15.95 14.41
N ALA A 72 2.70 16.96 15.13
CA ALA A 72 1.97 18.06 14.49
C ALA A 72 2.87 18.88 13.56
N ALA A 73 4.11 19.16 13.97
CA ALA A 73 5.09 19.86 13.12
C ALA A 73 5.43 19.03 11.86
N LEU A 74 5.51 17.71 11.97
CA LEU A 74 5.73 16.81 10.83
C LEU A 74 4.54 16.81 9.85
N SER A 75 3.29 16.88 10.35
CA SER A 75 2.11 17.03 9.49
C SER A 75 2.12 18.34 8.72
N TRP A 76 2.54 19.46 9.34
CA TRP A 76 2.71 20.74 8.67
C TRP A 76 3.87 20.72 7.67
N LEU A 77 4.96 20.04 7.98
CA LEU A 77 6.05 19.81 7.02
C LEU A 77 5.56 19.07 5.77
N ASN A 78 4.71 18.07 5.96
CA ASN A 78 4.07 17.32 4.88
C ASN A 78 3.21 18.22 3.98
N ALA A 79 2.37 19.07 4.60
CA ALA A 79 1.58 20.08 3.89
C ALA A 79 2.46 21.04 3.09
N ALA A 80 3.56 21.51 3.68
CA ALA A 80 4.52 22.38 3.04
C ALA A 80 5.26 21.70 1.88
N ALA A 81 5.65 20.44 2.02
CA ALA A 81 6.31 19.66 0.96
C ALA A 81 5.37 19.43 -0.24
N CYS A 82 4.10 19.10 0.02
CA CYS A 82 3.09 18.95 -1.04
C CYS A 82 2.88 20.27 -1.81
N ALA A 83 2.61 21.36 -1.10
CA ALA A 83 2.43 22.68 -1.72
C ALA A 83 3.71 23.18 -2.42
N GLY A 84 4.88 22.95 -1.81
CA GLY A 84 6.19 23.28 -2.37
C GLY A 84 6.47 22.55 -3.68
N THR A 85 6.18 21.25 -3.74
CA THR A 85 6.32 20.44 -4.97
C THR A 85 5.48 21.02 -6.12
N VAL A 86 4.21 21.34 -5.85
CA VAL A 86 3.31 21.93 -6.85
C VAL A 86 3.77 23.35 -7.21
N GLY A 87 4.20 24.15 -6.24
CA GLY A 87 4.74 25.49 -6.45
C GLY A 87 5.98 25.48 -7.35
N ILE A 88 6.91 24.54 -7.11
CA ILE A 88 8.10 24.33 -7.94
C ILE A 88 7.67 23.95 -9.37
N ALA A 89 6.73 23.00 -9.52
CA ALA A 89 6.25 22.59 -10.85
C ALA A 89 5.65 23.78 -11.64
N PHE A 90 4.98 24.73 -10.97
CA PHE A 90 4.47 25.95 -11.61
C PHE A 90 5.55 26.92 -12.09
N LEU A 91 6.80 26.80 -11.63
CA LEU A 91 7.92 27.58 -12.19
C LEU A 91 8.24 27.18 -13.64
N ALA A 92 7.84 25.97 -14.06
CA ALA A 92 8.02 25.54 -15.46
C ALA A 92 6.99 26.18 -16.39
N GLU A 93 5.71 26.21 -15.97
CA GLU A 93 4.60 26.70 -16.79
C GLU A 93 3.47 27.22 -15.89
N GLN A 94 3.12 28.49 -16.07
CA GLN A 94 2.04 29.17 -15.35
C GLN A 94 0.83 29.35 -16.27
N SER A 95 0.06 28.29 -16.45
CA SER A 95 -1.11 28.26 -17.33
C SER A 95 -2.32 27.60 -16.67
N ILE A 96 -3.50 27.85 -17.23
CA ILE A 96 -4.75 27.17 -16.82
C ILE A 96 -4.59 25.65 -16.94
N ALA A 97 -3.93 25.16 -18.01
CA ALA A 97 -3.66 23.75 -18.17
C ALA A 97 -2.82 23.19 -17.03
N ALA A 98 -1.75 23.89 -16.62
CA ALA A 98 -0.92 23.48 -15.48
C ALA A 98 -1.73 23.44 -14.17
N ALA A 99 -2.61 24.44 -13.95
CA ALA A 99 -3.46 24.47 -12.77
C ALA A 99 -4.46 23.30 -12.73
N LEU A 100 -5.12 23.00 -13.85
CA LEU A 100 -6.06 21.87 -13.96
C LEU A 100 -5.34 20.51 -13.77
N LEU A 101 -4.16 20.34 -14.38
CA LEU A 101 -3.36 19.14 -14.19
C LEU A 101 -2.88 19.02 -12.73
N ALA A 102 -2.52 20.11 -12.07
CA ALA A 102 -2.13 20.10 -10.66
C ALA A 102 -3.29 19.68 -9.76
N ILE A 103 -4.52 20.15 -10.00
CA ILE A 103 -5.71 19.72 -9.24
C ILE A 103 -5.87 18.19 -9.28
N ILE A 104 -5.63 17.58 -10.43
CA ILE A 104 -5.71 16.12 -10.61
C ILE A 104 -4.48 15.41 -10.00
N ALA A 105 -3.30 16.03 -10.03
CA ALA A 105 -2.03 15.46 -9.57
C ALA A 105 -1.85 15.50 -8.03
N ILE A 106 -2.38 16.55 -7.38
CA ILE A 106 -2.21 16.80 -5.95
C ILE A 106 -2.53 15.59 -5.07
N PRO A 107 -3.63 14.83 -5.26
CA PRO A 107 -3.91 13.67 -4.43
C PRO A 107 -2.80 12.60 -4.48
N ARG A 108 -2.13 12.43 -5.64
CA ARG A 108 -1.01 11.49 -5.78
C ARG A 108 0.28 12.03 -5.18
N ILE A 109 0.54 13.33 -5.31
CA ILE A 109 1.68 13.98 -4.66
C ILE A 109 1.50 13.92 -3.14
N ALA A 110 0.33 14.31 -2.62
CA ALA A 110 0.04 14.30 -1.19
C ALA A 110 0.17 12.91 -0.55
N PHE A 111 -0.22 11.85 -1.26
CA PHE A 111 -0.08 10.47 -0.78
C PHE A 111 1.38 10.06 -0.56
N HIS A 112 2.32 10.57 -1.39
CA HIS A 112 3.75 10.22 -1.35
C HIS A 112 4.63 11.26 -0.67
N THR A 113 4.08 12.40 -0.23
CA THR A 113 4.81 13.40 0.57
C THR A 113 4.58 13.20 2.06
N ASP A 114 4.37 11.97 2.52
CA ASP A 114 4.23 11.66 3.94
C ASP A 114 5.53 11.97 4.71
N ALA A 115 5.43 12.14 6.03
CA ALA A 115 6.52 12.62 6.89
C ALA A 115 7.67 11.60 7.05
N HIS A 116 8.31 11.25 5.94
CA HIS A 116 9.51 10.39 5.88
C HIS A 116 10.45 10.84 4.76
N ALA A 117 11.63 10.25 4.65
CA ALA A 117 12.69 10.72 3.75
C ALA A 117 12.31 10.77 2.26
N ASP A 118 11.33 9.96 1.80
CA ASP A 118 10.93 9.92 0.38
C ASP A 118 10.28 11.24 -0.10
N MET A 119 9.73 12.04 0.83
CA MET A 119 9.19 13.36 0.50
C MET A 119 10.26 14.28 -0.13
N PHE A 120 11.52 14.17 0.32
CA PHE A 120 12.62 14.96 -0.24
C PHE A 120 12.89 14.57 -1.69
N THR A 121 12.73 13.28 -2.03
CA THR A 121 12.83 12.83 -3.42
C THR A 121 11.80 13.52 -4.30
N THR A 122 10.55 13.61 -3.87
CA THR A 122 9.48 14.24 -4.66
C THR A 122 9.76 15.73 -4.90
N VAL A 123 10.19 16.46 -3.86
CA VAL A 123 10.52 17.90 -3.95
C VAL A 123 11.75 18.15 -4.83
N LEU A 124 12.84 17.40 -4.61
CA LEU A 124 14.10 17.58 -5.33
C LEU A 124 14.00 17.11 -6.79
N PHE A 125 13.22 16.06 -7.06
CA PHE A 125 12.89 15.64 -8.41
C PHE A 125 12.12 16.74 -9.17
N ALA A 126 11.13 17.35 -8.53
CA ALA A 126 10.40 18.46 -9.13
C ALA A 126 11.33 19.63 -9.47
N ALA A 127 12.24 20.00 -8.55
CA ALA A 127 13.22 21.06 -8.78
C ALA A 127 14.16 20.73 -9.94
N LEU A 128 14.73 19.53 -9.97
CA LEU A 128 15.60 19.08 -11.05
C LEU A 128 14.86 19.07 -12.39
N LEU A 129 13.66 18.48 -12.42
CA LEU A 129 12.84 18.41 -13.64
C LEU A 129 12.56 19.82 -14.20
N VAL A 130 12.20 20.78 -13.36
CA VAL A 130 11.92 22.16 -13.78
C VAL A 130 13.17 22.80 -14.37
N VAL A 131 14.33 22.63 -13.76
CA VAL A 131 15.61 23.19 -14.28
C VAL A 131 15.92 22.61 -15.65
N VAL A 132 15.94 21.27 -15.79
CA VAL A 132 16.30 20.64 -17.08
C VAL A 132 15.23 20.86 -18.14
N TRP A 133 13.95 20.89 -17.78
CA TRP A 133 12.85 21.14 -18.70
C TRP A 133 12.86 22.56 -19.25
N ARG A 134 13.04 23.58 -18.38
CA ARG A 134 13.16 24.97 -18.83
C ARG A 134 14.33 25.14 -19.80
N HIS A 135 15.48 24.50 -19.51
CA HIS A 135 16.64 24.51 -20.39
C HIS A 135 16.34 23.84 -21.74
N PHE A 136 15.72 22.66 -21.71
CA PHE A 136 15.29 21.95 -22.93
C PHE A 136 14.36 22.82 -23.80
N ARG A 137 13.45 23.56 -23.16
CA ARG A 137 12.55 24.51 -23.86
C ARG A 137 13.24 25.84 -24.31
N GLY A 138 14.56 25.97 -24.16
CA GLY A 138 15.31 27.16 -24.49
C GLY A 138 15.03 28.37 -23.61
N ARG A 139 14.43 28.15 -22.41
CA ARG A 139 14.17 29.17 -21.39
C ARG A 139 15.37 29.31 -20.45
N TYR A 140 15.53 30.47 -19.80
CA TYR A 140 16.54 30.60 -18.74
C TYR A 140 16.36 29.54 -17.66
N ALA A 141 17.44 28.84 -17.34
CA ALA A 141 17.50 27.81 -16.29
C ALA A 141 18.87 27.91 -15.59
N PRO A 142 18.90 27.99 -14.25
CA PRO A 142 20.14 28.05 -13.48
C PRO A 142 20.75 26.64 -13.36
N LEU A 143 21.45 26.18 -14.40
CA LEU A 143 22.01 24.82 -14.50
C LEU A 143 23.00 24.49 -13.37
N TRP A 144 23.63 25.51 -12.75
CA TRP A 144 24.50 25.32 -11.59
C TRP A 144 23.76 24.73 -10.37
N LEU A 145 22.43 24.83 -10.33
CA LEU A 145 21.63 24.13 -9.32
C LEU A 145 21.66 22.60 -9.46
N VAL A 146 21.94 22.06 -10.65
CA VAL A 146 21.91 20.61 -10.87
C VAL A 146 22.86 19.88 -9.91
N PRO A 147 24.18 20.16 -9.86
CA PRO A 147 25.05 19.51 -8.89
C PRO A 147 24.68 19.81 -7.44
N LEU A 148 24.21 21.02 -7.12
CA LEU A 148 23.78 21.38 -5.77
C LEU A 148 22.57 20.54 -5.31
N ILE A 149 21.58 20.33 -6.19
CA ILE A 149 20.44 19.44 -5.93
C ILE A 149 20.95 18.02 -5.58
N PHE A 150 21.95 17.50 -6.30
CA PHE A 150 22.47 16.17 -6.04
C PHE A 150 23.26 16.09 -4.73
N VAL A 151 24.03 17.12 -4.35
CA VAL A 151 24.70 17.19 -3.04
C VAL A 151 23.67 17.09 -1.91
N VAL A 152 22.57 17.85 -2.01
CA VAL A 152 21.50 17.78 -1.03
C VAL A 152 20.83 16.41 -1.06
N TRP A 153 20.44 15.94 -2.24
CA TRP A 153 19.62 14.74 -2.39
C TRP A 153 20.30 13.47 -1.93
N VAL A 154 21.57 13.25 -2.28
CA VAL A 154 22.32 12.05 -1.85
C VAL A 154 22.47 11.96 -0.33
N ASN A 155 22.42 13.09 0.35
CA ASN A 155 22.48 13.16 1.81
C ASN A 155 21.11 13.11 2.50
N MET A 156 20.02 13.23 1.72
CA MET A 156 18.65 13.19 2.24
C MET A 156 17.96 11.85 1.98
N HIS A 157 18.11 11.25 0.77
CA HIS A 157 17.40 10.02 0.42
C HIS A 157 18.07 9.27 -0.74
N LEU A 158 17.97 7.93 -0.72
CA LEU A 158 18.49 7.04 -1.78
C LEU A 158 17.84 7.28 -3.16
N GLY A 159 16.69 7.95 -3.20
CA GLY A 159 15.96 8.30 -4.42
C GLY A 159 16.69 9.25 -5.39
N PHE A 160 17.91 9.73 -5.07
CA PHE A 160 18.75 10.51 -5.98
C PHE A 160 19.04 9.76 -7.30
N ILE A 161 18.93 8.43 -7.31
CA ILE A 161 19.01 7.60 -8.53
C ILE A 161 17.93 7.97 -9.54
N ALA A 162 16.72 8.31 -9.12
CA ALA A 162 15.67 8.80 -10.02
C ALA A 162 16.08 10.12 -10.68
N GLY A 163 16.83 10.96 -9.94
CA GLY A 163 17.43 12.18 -10.50
C GLY A 163 18.48 11.89 -11.56
N LEU A 164 19.39 10.92 -11.32
CA LEU A 164 20.38 10.50 -12.33
C LEU A 164 19.68 9.92 -13.57
N ALA A 165 18.65 9.10 -13.39
CA ALA A 165 17.84 8.58 -14.49
C ALA A 165 17.18 9.71 -15.29
N LEU A 166 16.67 10.76 -14.62
CA LEU A 166 16.13 11.95 -15.27
C LEU A 166 17.20 12.69 -16.10
N LEU A 167 18.45 12.81 -15.60
CA LEU A 167 19.54 13.42 -16.38
C LEU A 167 19.91 12.58 -17.61
N VAL A 168 19.98 11.26 -17.49
CA VAL A 168 20.17 10.37 -18.64
C VAL A 168 19.03 10.53 -19.63
N GLY A 169 17.78 10.59 -19.14
CA GLY A 169 16.61 10.90 -19.96
C GLY A 169 16.73 12.25 -20.67
N TYR A 170 17.16 13.30 -19.97
CA TYR A 170 17.40 14.61 -20.57
C TYR A 170 18.43 14.56 -21.72
N VAL A 171 19.56 13.88 -21.50
CA VAL A 171 20.57 13.70 -22.57
C VAL A 171 19.97 12.94 -23.75
N ALA A 172 19.22 11.86 -23.52
CA ALA A 172 18.55 11.11 -24.57
C ALA A 172 17.52 11.97 -25.33
N LEU A 173 16.80 12.86 -24.64
CA LEU A 173 15.88 13.82 -25.25
C LEU A 173 16.62 14.80 -26.16
N GLU A 174 17.72 15.40 -25.71
CA GLU A 174 18.52 16.31 -26.55
C GLU A 174 19.15 15.57 -27.75
N LEU A 175 19.60 14.34 -27.58
CA LEU A 175 20.12 13.52 -28.67
C LEU A 175 19.03 13.18 -29.70
N SER A 176 17.79 12.95 -29.27
CA SER A 176 16.68 12.71 -30.20
C SER A 176 16.38 13.90 -31.11
N GLU A 177 16.65 15.14 -30.65
CA GLU A 177 16.52 16.34 -31.48
C GLU A 177 17.50 16.38 -32.65
N PHE A 178 18.61 15.59 -32.61
CA PHE A 178 19.52 15.43 -33.75
C PHE A 178 18.92 14.67 -34.93
N LEU A 179 17.83 13.95 -34.74
CA LEU A 179 17.08 13.30 -35.82
C LEU A 179 16.42 14.33 -36.75
N PHE A 180 16.23 15.57 -36.28
CA PHE A 180 15.58 16.64 -37.01
C PHE A 180 16.60 17.73 -37.40
N ALA A 181 16.89 17.85 -38.71
CA ALA A 181 17.92 18.75 -39.22
C ALA A 181 17.80 20.20 -38.70
N GLY A 182 16.57 20.73 -38.63
CA GLY A 182 16.31 22.13 -38.17
C GLY A 182 16.51 22.32 -36.65
N ARG A 183 16.68 21.26 -35.86
CA ARG A 183 16.84 21.33 -34.39
C ARG A 183 18.26 21.00 -33.91
N ARG A 184 19.08 20.38 -34.76
CA ARG A 184 20.43 19.88 -34.42
C ARG A 184 21.33 21.00 -33.82
N ALA A 185 21.35 22.17 -34.42
CA ALA A 185 22.20 23.28 -33.97
C ALA A 185 21.77 23.75 -32.55
N ALA A 186 20.47 23.90 -32.33
CA ALA A 186 19.94 24.31 -31.03
C ALA A 186 20.20 23.26 -29.95
N ALA A 187 19.99 22.00 -30.25
CA ALA A 187 20.27 20.88 -29.34
C ALA A 187 21.75 20.77 -28.98
N ARG A 188 22.65 20.96 -29.95
CA ARG A 188 24.12 21.00 -29.71
C ARG A 188 24.47 22.12 -28.72
N VAL A 189 23.94 23.32 -28.92
CA VAL A 189 24.21 24.47 -28.03
C VAL A 189 23.65 24.22 -26.62
N ARG A 190 22.42 23.68 -26.50
CA ARG A 190 21.85 23.33 -25.19
C ARG A 190 22.69 22.27 -24.48
N LEU A 191 23.04 21.19 -25.19
CA LEU A 191 23.81 20.09 -24.61
C LEU A 191 25.22 20.56 -24.19
N SER A 192 25.91 21.38 -25.02
CA SER A 192 27.23 21.93 -24.65
C SER A 192 27.19 22.82 -23.42
N ARG A 193 26.11 23.62 -23.24
CA ARG A 193 25.92 24.44 -22.04
C ARG A 193 25.56 23.61 -20.81
N ALA A 194 24.83 22.53 -20.99
CA ALA A 194 24.43 21.64 -19.89
C ALA A 194 25.55 20.67 -19.47
N ALA A 195 26.41 20.26 -20.41
CA ALA A 195 27.40 19.21 -20.19
C ALA A 195 28.29 19.40 -18.94
N PRO A 196 28.88 20.59 -18.65
CA PRO A 196 29.68 20.75 -17.43
C PRO A 196 28.90 20.43 -16.14
N TRP A 197 27.64 20.87 -16.08
CA TRP A 197 26.79 20.72 -14.91
C TRP A 197 26.26 19.30 -14.76
N LEU A 198 25.96 18.63 -15.88
CA LEU A 198 25.56 17.21 -15.92
C LEU A 198 26.73 16.31 -15.50
N LEU A 199 27.93 16.59 -16.02
CA LEU A 199 29.13 15.85 -15.65
C LEU A 199 29.51 16.08 -14.19
N ALA A 200 29.34 17.30 -13.66
CA ALA A 200 29.57 17.61 -12.27
C ALA A 200 28.53 16.89 -11.33
N ALA A 201 27.32 16.63 -11.80
CA ALA A 201 26.28 15.99 -11.01
C ALA A 201 26.63 14.56 -10.54
N VAL A 202 27.45 13.83 -11.31
CA VAL A 202 27.84 12.44 -10.96
C VAL A 202 28.84 12.42 -9.79
N PRO A 203 30.03 13.08 -9.87
CA PRO A 203 30.98 13.00 -8.76
C PRO A 203 30.51 13.67 -7.48
N VAL A 204 29.62 14.66 -7.53
CA VAL A 204 29.09 15.28 -6.30
C VAL A 204 28.17 14.33 -5.51
N THR A 205 27.63 13.28 -6.12
CA THR A 205 26.91 12.24 -5.38
C THR A 205 27.82 11.42 -4.44
N LEU A 206 29.15 11.54 -4.59
CA LEU A 206 30.12 10.95 -3.67
C LEU A 206 30.35 11.83 -2.44
N LEU A 207 29.87 13.08 -2.43
CA LEU A 207 29.94 14.00 -1.29
C LEU A 207 28.88 13.65 -0.23
N ASN A 208 28.97 12.44 0.29
CA ASN A 208 28.15 11.92 1.37
C ASN A 208 29.03 11.14 2.34
N ARG A 209 28.49 10.80 3.51
CA ARG A 209 29.22 10.06 4.57
C ARG A 209 29.79 8.72 4.08
N TRP A 210 29.12 8.07 3.13
CA TRP A 210 29.40 6.71 2.67
C TRP A 210 30.22 6.65 1.37
N GLY A 211 30.45 7.80 0.73
CA GLY A 211 31.12 7.87 -0.56
C GLY A 211 30.45 6.99 -1.61
N TRP A 212 31.21 6.12 -2.25
CA TRP A 212 30.69 5.21 -3.28
C TRP A 212 29.85 4.05 -2.72
N GLU A 213 29.96 3.70 -1.42
CA GLU A 213 29.19 2.63 -0.79
C GLU A 213 27.67 2.91 -0.82
N ILE A 214 27.24 4.17 -0.98
CA ILE A 214 25.84 4.54 -1.13
C ILE A 214 25.18 3.84 -2.33
N TYR A 215 25.93 3.64 -3.41
CA TYR A 215 25.45 2.90 -4.59
C TYR A 215 25.27 1.41 -4.30
N GLY A 216 26.13 0.85 -3.43
CA GLY A 216 25.95 -0.51 -2.92
C GLY A 216 24.67 -0.69 -2.11
N ALA A 217 24.26 0.33 -1.34
CA ALA A 217 22.98 0.33 -0.62
C ALA A 217 21.79 0.34 -1.60
N VAL A 218 21.84 1.19 -2.64
CA VAL A 218 20.83 1.21 -3.71
C VAL A 218 20.76 -0.15 -4.42
N TYR A 219 21.90 -0.73 -4.79
CA TYR A 219 21.93 -2.03 -5.47
C TYR A 219 21.32 -3.14 -4.61
N ARG A 220 21.60 -3.19 -3.31
CA ARG A 220 20.97 -4.16 -2.40
C ARG A 220 19.47 -4.00 -2.35
N GLN A 221 18.98 -2.76 -2.29
CA GLN A 221 17.54 -2.49 -2.30
C GLN A 221 16.89 -2.98 -3.61
N GLU A 222 17.51 -2.73 -4.76
CA GLU A 222 16.99 -3.16 -6.06
C GLU A 222 17.10 -4.68 -6.27
N SER A 223 18.19 -5.32 -5.81
CA SER A 223 18.38 -6.78 -5.94
C SER A 223 17.35 -7.58 -5.13
N GLN A 224 16.79 -7.00 -4.06
CA GLN A 224 15.74 -7.60 -3.25
C GLN A 224 14.32 -7.20 -3.70
N MET A 225 14.19 -6.51 -4.84
CA MET A 225 12.90 -5.99 -5.32
C MET A 225 11.83 -7.08 -5.46
N ALA A 226 12.18 -8.27 -5.93
CA ALA A 226 11.23 -9.39 -6.06
C ALA A 226 10.62 -9.79 -4.70
N ILE A 227 11.41 -9.71 -3.63
CA ILE A 227 10.96 -9.95 -2.25
C ILE A 227 10.09 -8.79 -1.79
N HIS A 228 10.55 -7.55 -2.00
CA HIS A 228 9.83 -6.34 -1.59
C HIS A 228 8.46 -6.20 -2.27
N GLN A 229 8.32 -6.59 -3.54
CA GLN A 229 7.03 -6.58 -4.26
C GLN A 229 5.97 -7.48 -3.58
N ASN A 230 6.39 -8.55 -2.94
CA ASN A 230 5.49 -9.43 -2.21
C ASN A 230 5.14 -8.92 -0.80
N LEU A 231 6.06 -8.22 -0.15
CA LEU A 231 5.93 -7.77 1.23
C LEU A 231 5.43 -6.32 1.33
N ILE A 232 5.90 -5.42 0.44
CA ILE A 232 5.68 -3.97 0.55
C ILE A 232 4.75 -3.50 -0.57
N ARG A 233 3.61 -2.89 -0.20
CA ARG A 233 2.55 -2.46 -1.12
C ARG A 233 3.02 -1.47 -2.20
N GLU A 234 3.94 -0.57 -1.87
CA GLU A 234 4.43 0.49 -2.76
C GLU A 234 5.26 -0.01 -3.96
N TRP A 235 5.85 -1.20 -3.85
CA TRP A 235 6.62 -1.83 -4.92
C TRP A 235 5.77 -2.63 -5.91
N ARG A 236 4.49 -2.83 -5.60
CA ARG A 236 3.57 -3.57 -6.46
C ARG A 236 3.25 -2.81 -7.74
N SER A 237 2.94 -3.58 -8.79
CA SER A 237 2.38 -3.01 -10.02
C SER A 237 0.90 -2.66 -9.82
N VAL A 238 0.44 -1.64 -10.57
CA VAL A 238 -0.99 -1.30 -10.64
C VAL A 238 -1.67 -2.28 -11.58
N PRO A 239 -2.65 -3.07 -11.12
CA PRO A 239 -3.39 -3.96 -12.01
C PRO A 239 -4.34 -3.11 -12.89
N LEU A 240 -4.00 -2.95 -14.17
CA LEU A 240 -4.91 -2.30 -15.13
C LEU A 240 -6.03 -3.29 -15.50
N SER A 241 -7.04 -3.36 -14.65
CA SER A 241 -8.22 -4.22 -14.82
C SER A 241 -9.43 -3.40 -15.27
N PRO A 242 -10.46 -4.04 -15.87
CA PRO A 242 -11.74 -3.37 -16.17
C PRO A 242 -12.37 -2.73 -14.92
N ALA A 243 -12.20 -3.34 -13.76
CA ALA A 243 -12.68 -2.80 -12.48
C ALA A 243 -11.96 -1.50 -12.10
N LEU A 244 -10.63 -1.41 -12.30
CA LEU A 244 -9.88 -0.18 -12.09
C LEU A 244 -10.32 0.91 -13.07
N LEU A 245 -10.55 0.56 -14.34
CA LEU A 245 -11.04 1.51 -15.34
C LEU A 245 -12.43 2.03 -14.99
N ALA A 246 -13.32 1.18 -14.46
CA ALA A 246 -14.64 1.60 -13.97
C ALA A 246 -14.53 2.55 -12.75
N GLN A 247 -13.55 2.34 -11.86
CA GLN A 247 -13.26 3.25 -10.76
C GLN A 247 -12.78 4.62 -11.25
N GLY A 248 -12.17 4.72 -12.44
CA GLY A 248 -11.75 5.97 -13.05
C GLY A 248 -12.90 6.95 -13.32
N LEU A 249 -14.14 6.48 -13.39
CA LEU A 249 -15.34 7.30 -13.51
C LEU A 249 -15.89 7.79 -12.16
N ASN A 250 -15.42 7.25 -11.06
CA ASN A 250 -15.85 7.66 -9.72
C ASN A 250 -15.01 8.84 -9.21
N TRP A 251 -15.62 10.00 -9.05
CA TRP A 251 -14.99 11.27 -8.66
C TRP A 251 -14.40 11.26 -7.24
N ASP A 252 -14.99 10.48 -6.33
CA ASP A 252 -14.56 10.37 -4.93
C ASP A 252 -13.36 9.44 -4.75
N ASN A 253 -13.05 8.61 -5.76
CA ASN A 253 -11.97 7.64 -5.67
C ASN A 253 -10.61 8.27 -6.00
N LEU A 254 -9.63 8.13 -5.09
CA LEU A 254 -8.24 8.57 -5.33
C LEU A 254 -7.62 7.92 -6.59
N ASN A 255 -8.01 6.68 -6.93
CA ASN A 255 -7.51 5.99 -8.11
C ASN A 255 -7.97 6.64 -9.43
N SER A 256 -9.12 7.32 -9.45
CA SER A 256 -9.62 8.03 -10.64
C SER A 256 -8.64 9.08 -11.14
N THR A 257 -8.02 9.84 -10.22
CA THR A 257 -7.05 10.89 -10.58
C THR A 257 -5.81 10.34 -11.28
N TYR A 258 -5.36 9.16 -10.87
CA TYR A 258 -4.23 8.50 -11.52
C TYR A 258 -4.55 8.13 -12.98
N LEU A 259 -5.73 7.57 -13.24
CA LEU A 259 -6.16 7.25 -14.61
C LEU A 259 -6.31 8.50 -15.47
N TRP A 260 -6.78 9.61 -14.89
CA TRP A 260 -6.88 10.87 -15.62
C TRP A 260 -5.51 11.48 -15.94
N LEU A 261 -4.53 11.30 -15.04
CA LEU A 261 -3.14 11.69 -15.33
C LEU A 261 -2.55 10.87 -16.47
N ILE A 262 -2.81 9.56 -16.52
CA ILE A 262 -2.40 8.71 -17.66
C ILE A 262 -3.08 9.22 -18.95
N GLY A 263 -4.39 9.48 -18.92
CA GLY A 263 -5.13 10.04 -20.04
C GLY A 263 -4.56 11.37 -20.53
N ALA A 264 -4.25 12.29 -19.61
CA ALA A 264 -3.63 13.57 -19.92
C ALA A 264 -2.24 13.40 -20.54
N ALA A 265 -1.43 12.48 -20.02
CA ALA A 265 -0.10 12.17 -20.57
C ALA A 265 -0.20 11.60 -21.99
N VAL A 266 -1.16 10.70 -22.26
CA VAL A 266 -1.39 10.12 -23.59
C VAL A 266 -1.84 11.21 -24.58
N VAL A 267 -2.80 12.05 -24.21
CA VAL A 267 -3.29 13.15 -25.06
C VAL A 267 -2.15 14.14 -25.36
N ALA A 268 -1.38 14.55 -24.33
CA ALA A 268 -0.24 15.45 -24.52
C ALA A 268 0.83 14.81 -25.42
N SER A 269 1.09 13.51 -25.27
CA SER A 269 2.03 12.76 -26.12
C SER A 269 1.59 12.73 -27.58
N ILE A 270 0.31 12.50 -27.86
CA ILE A 270 -0.26 12.55 -29.22
C ILE A 270 -0.06 13.93 -29.84
N ILE A 271 -0.33 14.99 -29.06
CA ILE A 271 -0.13 16.37 -29.52
C ILE A 271 1.35 16.65 -29.78
N ALA A 272 2.25 16.21 -28.89
CA ALA A 272 3.70 16.34 -29.05
C ALA A 272 4.19 15.64 -30.32
N LEU A 273 3.76 14.40 -30.56
CA LEU A 273 4.12 13.64 -31.76
C LEU A 273 3.60 14.31 -33.05
N LYS A 274 2.39 14.86 -33.05
CA LYS A 274 1.86 15.64 -34.19
C LYS A 274 2.72 16.90 -34.48
N ARG A 275 3.33 17.47 -33.44
CA ARG A 275 4.29 18.60 -33.55
C ARG A 275 5.72 18.13 -33.84
N LYS A 276 5.93 16.82 -34.06
CA LYS A 276 7.26 16.20 -34.24
C LYS A 276 8.20 16.40 -33.02
N GLU A 277 7.61 16.57 -31.84
CA GLU A 277 8.33 16.65 -30.56
C GLU A 277 8.33 15.28 -29.89
N VAL A 278 9.21 14.39 -30.34
CA VAL A 278 9.26 12.98 -29.88
C VAL A 278 9.71 12.87 -28.42
N ALA A 279 10.66 13.72 -28.02
CA ALA A 279 11.27 13.70 -26.70
C ALA A 279 10.24 13.86 -25.54
N PRO A 280 9.37 14.89 -25.51
CA PRO A 280 8.35 15.02 -24.48
C PRO A 280 7.36 13.85 -24.45
N ALA A 281 6.99 13.32 -25.62
CA ALA A 281 6.11 12.15 -25.68
C ALA A 281 6.76 10.92 -25.06
N ALA A 282 8.05 10.66 -25.36
CA ALA A 282 8.80 9.54 -24.78
C ALA A 282 8.94 9.68 -23.26
N LEU A 283 9.20 10.90 -22.74
CA LEU A 283 9.28 11.14 -21.30
C LEU A 283 7.93 10.88 -20.61
N LEU A 284 6.83 11.42 -21.15
CA LEU A 284 5.49 11.22 -20.59
C LEU A 284 5.10 9.73 -20.57
N LEU A 285 5.28 9.02 -21.67
CA LEU A 285 4.91 7.61 -21.79
C LEU A 285 5.85 6.70 -20.97
N GLY A 286 7.15 6.99 -20.93
CA GLY A 286 8.12 6.26 -20.13
C GLY A 286 7.81 6.39 -18.63
N CYS A 287 7.53 7.61 -18.14
CA CYS A 287 7.15 7.83 -16.75
C CYS A 287 5.78 7.22 -16.43
N ALA A 288 4.81 7.24 -17.37
CA ALA A 288 3.53 6.55 -17.21
C ALA A 288 3.75 5.03 -17.06
N TYR A 289 4.57 4.43 -17.90
CA TYR A 289 4.91 3.01 -17.81
C TYR A 289 5.54 2.65 -16.44
N LEU A 290 6.53 3.43 -15.99
CA LEU A 290 7.17 3.20 -14.68
C LEU A 290 6.18 3.33 -13.53
N SER A 291 5.25 4.29 -13.60
CA SER A 291 4.23 4.50 -12.57
C SER A 291 3.17 3.39 -12.52
N VAL A 292 2.94 2.68 -13.64
CA VAL A 292 2.10 1.46 -13.68
C VAL A 292 2.85 0.26 -13.10
N ARG A 293 4.15 0.15 -13.40
CA ARG A 293 4.98 -0.95 -12.89
C ARG A 293 5.21 -0.87 -11.38
N HIS A 294 5.29 0.34 -10.81
CA HIS A 294 5.54 0.54 -9.38
C HIS A 294 4.77 1.75 -8.86
N VAL A 295 3.92 1.54 -7.85
CA VAL A 295 3.08 2.56 -7.22
C VAL A 295 3.90 3.76 -6.73
N ARG A 296 5.10 3.53 -6.19
CA ARG A 296 5.99 4.58 -5.66
C ARG A 296 6.40 5.65 -6.68
N PHE A 297 6.36 5.37 -7.99
CA PHE A 297 6.68 6.36 -9.02
C PHE A 297 5.49 7.25 -9.42
N GLN A 298 4.31 7.04 -8.83
CA GLN A 298 3.10 7.82 -9.21
C GLN A 298 3.23 9.31 -8.89
N ALA A 299 3.87 9.68 -7.77
CA ALA A 299 4.10 11.10 -7.44
C ALA A 299 5.06 11.77 -8.43
N LEU A 300 6.16 11.11 -8.79
CA LEU A 300 7.11 11.63 -9.78
C LEU A 300 6.45 11.78 -11.15
N PHE A 301 5.65 10.79 -11.56
CA PHE A 301 4.85 10.86 -12.78
C PHE A 301 3.85 12.02 -12.74
N ALA A 302 3.17 12.23 -11.62
CA ALA A 302 2.25 13.36 -11.46
C ALA A 302 2.95 14.72 -11.67
N VAL A 303 4.15 14.88 -11.12
CA VAL A 303 4.99 16.07 -11.35
C VAL A 303 5.38 16.21 -12.82
N VAL A 304 5.79 15.12 -13.47
CA VAL A 304 6.13 15.10 -14.91
C VAL A 304 4.93 15.54 -15.75
N VAL A 305 3.72 15.08 -15.43
CA VAL A 305 2.50 15.49 -16.14
C VAL A 305 2.23 16.99 -16.00
N ILE A 306 2.35 17.56 -14.79
CA ILE A 306 2.18 19.01 -14.61
C ILE A 306 3.19 19.78 -15.46
N VAL A 307 4.47 19.41 -15.41
CA VAL A 307 5.57 20.19 -16.02
C VAL A 307 5.63 20.00 -17.53
N VAL A 308 5.48 18.75 -18.01
CA VAL A 308 5.75 18.39 -19.41
C VAL A 308 4.49 18.42 -20.27
N ALA A 309 3.32 17.99 -19.74
CA ALA A 309 2.10 17.94 -20.53
C ALA A 309 1.41 19.32 -20.67
N ALA A 310 1.52 20.20 -19.64
CA ALA A 310 0.83 21.49 -19.65
C ALA A 310 1.10 22.35 -20.91
N PRO A 311 2.34 22.50 -21.41
CA PRO A 311 2.60 23.30 -22.61
C PRO A 311 1.88 22.81 -23.88
N PHE A 312 1.63 21.51 -23.98
CA PHE A 312 0.92 20.92 -25.12
C PHE A 312 -0.58 21.15 -25.05
N LEU A 313 -1.13 21.13 -23.85
CA LEU A 313 -2.55 21.37 -23.59
C LEU A 313 -2.88 22.87 -23.55
N THR A 314 -1.93 23.73 -23.18
CA THR A 314 -2.10 25.19 -23.14
C THR A 314 -2.45 25.78 -24.51
N GLY A 315 -1.97 25.17 -25.61
CA GLY A 315 -2.32 25.62 -26.97
C GLY A 315 -3.82 25.67 -27.26
N TRP A 316 -4.57 24.81 -26.57
CA TRP A 316 -6.06 24.80 -26.66
C TRP A 316 -6.66 26.03 -25.99
N PHE A 317 -6.09 26.50 -24.88
CA PHE A 317 -6.56 27.64 -24.10
C PHE A 317 -6.01 28.99 -24.61
N ARG A 318 -4.87 29.02 -25.32
CA ARG A 318 -4.20 30.23 -25.82
C ARG A 318 -4.81 30.85 -27.06
N GLN A 319 -5.65 30.14 -27.81
CA GLN A 319 -6.31 30.69 -29.01
C GLN A 319 -7.26 31.84 -28.69
N GLU A 320 -7.44 32.17 -27.41
CA GLU A 320 -8.41 33.16 -26.93
C GLU A 320 -7.89 34.58 -26.75
N THR A 321 -6.56 34.76 -26.55
CA THR A 321 -6.05 36.04 -26.02
C THR A 321 -5.27 36.90 -27.02
N THR A 322 -5.06 36.43 -28.25
CA THR A 322 -4.33 37.22 -29.22
C THR A 322 -5.30 37.92 -30.20
N THR A 323 -5.39 39.21 -29.99
CA THR A 323 -5.81 40.25 -30.92
C THR A 323 -7.32 40.49 -31.11
N GLU A 324 -7.71 41.69 -30.78
CA GLU A 324 -8.88 42.38 -31.31
C GLU A 324 -8.85 42.36 -32.86
N ALA A 325 -9.30 41.25 -33.43
CA ALA A 325 -9.49 41.20 -34.86
C ALA A 325 -10.91 41.74 -35.21
N ARG A 326 -11.01 43.03 -35.33
CA ARG A 326 -12.05 43.63 -36.17
C ARG A 326 -11.97 42.99 -37.57
N GLY A 327 -12.80 41.95 -37.83
CA GLY A 327 -12.87 41.27 -39.14
C GLY A 327 -12.80 39.74 -39.10
N ALA A 328 -12.89 39.06 -37.94
CA ALA A 328 -12.89 37.62 -37.87
C ALA A 328 -14.13 37.02 -38.60
N LYS A 329 -13.90 36.00 -39.46
CA LYS A 329 -14.99 35.28 -40.17
C LYS A 329 -15.94 34.64 -39.13
N PRO A 330 -17.27 34.56 -39.39
CA PRO A 330 -18.26 34.04 -38.43
C PRO A 330 -17.89 32.66 -37.80
N ARG A 331 -17.28 31.77 -38.60
CA ARG A 331 -16.79 30.46 -38.14
C ARG A 331 -15.65 30.53 -37.12
N GLU A 332 -14.75 31.52 -37.21
CA GLU A 332 -13.66 31.73 -36.27
C GLU A 332 -14.18 32.31 -34.96
N ALA A 333 -15.13 33.23 -35.03
CA ALA A 333 -15.78 33.79 -33.86
C ALA A 333 -16.57 32.72 -33.09
N ALA A 334 -17.29 31.81 -33.80
CA ALA A 334 -17.97 30.70 -33.15
C ALA A 334 -17.02 29.68 -32.49
N ARG A 335 -15.88 29.36 -33.15
CA ARG A 335 -14.85 28.51 -32.57
C ARG A 335 -14.22 29.13 -31.30
N ARG A 336 -13.98 30.43 -31.31
CA ARG A 336 -13.45 31.15 -30.12
C ARG A 336 -14.44 31.10 -28.96
N ARG A 337 -15.75 31.43 -29.22
CA ARG A 337 -16.80 31.36 -28.18
C ARG A 337 -16.91 29.94 -27.59
N LEU A 338 -16.85 28.92 -28.44
CA LEU A 338 -16.86 27.52 -27.97
C LEU A 338 -15.64 27.20 -27.13
N ALA A 339 -14.44 27.63 -27.53
CA ALA A 339 -13.21 27.40 -26.75
C ALA A 339 -13.26 28.12 -25.40
N THR A 340 -13.72 29.37 -25.35
CA THR A 340 -13.92 30.12 -24.09
C THR A 340 -14.92 29.41 -23.17
N ALA A 341 -16.07 28.97 -23.74
CA ALA A 341 -17.08 28.24 -22.97
C ALA A 341 -16.55 26.91 -22.42
N LEU A 342 -15.81 26.14 -23.21
CA LEU A 342 -15.17 24.89 -22.78
C LEU A 342 -14.10 25.15 -21.71
N THR A 343 -13.30 26.22 -21.85
CA THR A 343 -12.32 26.60 -20.83
C THR A 343 -13.01 26.96 -19.52
N ALA A 344 -14.03 27.80 -19.57
CA ALA A 344 -14.82 28.18 -18.40
C ALA A 344 -15.44 26.93 -17.73
N LEU A 345 -16.00 26.03 -18.53
CA LEU A 345 -16.57 24.76 -18.03
C LEU A 345 -15.49 23.91 -17.33
N LEU A 346 -14.32 23.71 -17.95
CA LEU A 346 -13.23 22.91 -17.36
C LEU A 346 -12.69 23.53 -16.09
N VAL A 347 -12.54 24.86 -16.03
CA VAL A 347 -12.15 25.57 -14.80
C VAL A 347 -13.21 25.41 -13.73
N SER A 348 -14.49 25.56 -14.06
CA SER A 348 -15.60 25.40 -13.11
C SER A 348 -15.68 23.96 -12.57
N LEU A 349 -15.51 22.97 -13.46
CA LEU A 349 -15.44 21.56 -13.04
C LEU A 349 -14.20 21.29 -12.16
N GLY A 350 -13.05 21.85 -12.48
CA GLY A 350 -11.85 21.74 -11.66
C GLY A 350 -12.03 22.34 -10.26
N VAL A 351 -12.65 23.52 -10.17
CA VAL A 351 -12.96 24.18 -8.89
C VAL A 351 -13.97 23.37 -8.08
N LEU A 352 -15.03 22.87 -8.75
CA LEU A 352 -16.04 22.03 -8.10
C LEU A 352 -15.41 20.73 -7.57
N MET A 353 -14.60 20.05 -8.39
CA MET A 353 -13.90 18.84 -7.99
C MET A 353 -12.97 19.09 -6.80
N MET A 354 -12.23 20.20 -6.84
CA MET A 354 -11.35 20.61 -5.73
C MET A 354 -12.16 20.87 -4.45
N GLY A 355 -13.32 21.53 -4.55
CA GLY A 355 -14.22 21.77 -3.42
C GLY A 355 -14.78 20.49 -2.81
N ILE A 356 -15.28 19.57 -3.63
CA ILE A 356 -15.80 18.27 -3.19
C ILE A 356 -14.70 17.49 -2.46
N ARG A 357 -13.49 17.44 -3.04
CA ARG A 357 -12.37 16.74 -2.41
C ARG A 357 -11.86 17.41 -1.15
N ALA A 358 -11.77 18.72 -1.13
CA ALA A 358 -11.41 19.48 0.07
C ALA A 358 -12.41 19.18 1.21
N TYR A 359 -13.72 19.17 0.91
CA TYR A 359 -14.74 18.76 1.87
C TYR A 359 -14.54 17.31 2.32
N GLY A 360 -14.32 16.38 1.38
CA GLY A 360 -14.05 14.97 1.70
C GLY A 360 -12.83 14.76 2.60
N LEU A 361 -11.76 15.55 2.41
CA LEU A 361 -10.58 15.51 3.27
C LEU A 361 -10.88 16.08 4.67
N VAL A 362 -11.43 17.30 4.74
CA VAL A 362 -11.71 18.00 6.02
C VAL A 362 -12.74 17.26 6.87
N SER A 363 -13.71 16.57 6.23
CA SER A 363 -14.70 15.73 6.91
C SER A 363 -14.23 14.31 7.22
N ASP A 364 -12.97 13.99 6.93
CA ASP A 364 -12.38 12.65 7.03
C ASP A 364 -13.01 11.56 6.13
N ARG A 365 -14.09 11.89 5.40
CA ARG A 365 -14.81 10.96 4.52
C ARG A 365 -13.88 10.31 3.48
N ALA A 366 -12.94 11.08 2.91
CA ALA A 366 -12.01 10.59 1.91
C ALA A 366 -11.06 9.52 2.45
N TYR A 367 -10.60 9.67 3.70
CA TYR A 367 -9.73 8.70 4.37
C TYR A 367 -10.51 7.44 4.76
N LEU A 368 -11.71 7.61 5.34
CA LEU A 368 -12.56 6.50 5.74
C LEU A 368 -12.96 5.62 4.55
N LEU A 369 -13.37 6.22 3.42
CA LEU A 369 -13.69 5.48 2.19
C LEU A 369 -12.47 4.78 1.57
N ALA A 370 -11.27 5.34 1.75
CA ALA A 370 -10.03 4.72 1.27
C ALA A 370 -9.52 3.61 2.21
N GLY A 371 -10.11 3.44 3.40
CA GLY A 371 -9.61 2.52 4.43
C GLY A 371 -8.25 2.95 4.99
N GLU A 372 -7.97 4.27 4.98
CA GLU A 372 -6.71 4.82 5.49
C GLU A 372 -6.84 5.16 6.98
N ASP A 373 -5.74 4.95 7.72
CA ASP A 373 -5.65 5.31 9.14
C ASP A 373 -5.35 6.79 9.38
N ALA A 374 -5.11 7.55 8.31
CA ALA A 374 -4.90 8.99 8.38
C ALA A 374 -6.23 9.70 8.66
N LEU A 375 -6.15 10.80 9.39
CA LEU A 375 -7.21 11.77 9.56
C LEU A 375 -6.72 13.15 9.12
N PHE A 376 -7.65 14.01 8.74
CA PHE A 376 -7.35 15.40 8.43
C PHE A 376 -6.80 16.14 9.65
N GLY A 377 -5.79 16.96 9.40
CA GLY A 377 -5.19 17.81 10.45
C GLY A 377 -3.84 17.27 10.94
N ALA A 378 -3.31 17.96 11.93
CA ALA A 378 -1.96 17.71 12.42
C ALA A 378 -1.95 16.74 13.61
N GLY A 379 -0.91 15.92 13.70
CA GLY A 379 -0.65 15.02 14.81
C GLY A 379 -0.30 13.60 14.41
N LEU A 380 -0.26 12.71 15.40
CA LEU A 380 -0.07 11.27 15.22
C LEU A 380 -1.41 10.61 14.89
N SER A 381 -1.40 9.60 14.03
CA SER A 381 -2.57 8.76 13.81
C SER A 381 -2.93 7.95 15.05
N LYS A 382 -4.22 7.75 15.27
CA LYS A 382 -4.72 6.89 16.35
C LYS A 382 -4.42 5.41 16.16
N SER A 383 -4.07 4.97 14.95
CA SER A 383 -3.66 3.58 14.70
C SER A 383 -2.31 3.21 15.32
N TYR A 384 -1.57 4.17 15.88
CA TYR A 384 -0.37 3.89 16.64
C TYR A 384 -0.68 3.65 18.12
N PRO A 385 -0.04 2.63 18.73
CA PRO A 385 -0.34 2.17 20.08
C PRO A 385 0.31 3.03 21.17
N GLU A 386 0.01 4.32 21.22
CA GLU A 386 0.62 5.25 22.19
C GLU A 386 0.33 4.82 23.63
N ASN A 387 -0.92 4.46 23.94
CA ASN A 387 -1.30 4.06 25.29
C ASN A 387 -0.63 2.74 25.70
N ALA A 388 -0.54 1.77 24.76
CA ALA A 388 0.16 0.52 25.02
C ALA A 388 1.67 0.74 25.23
N ALA A 389 2.30 1.63 24.43
CA ALA A 389 3.71 1.99 24.61
C ALA A 389 3.96 2.65 25.99
N GLN A 390 3.10 3.59 26.38
CA GLN A 390 3.17 4.20 27.72
C GLN A 390 2.95 3.17 28.84
N PHE A 391 2.03 2.21 28.64
CA PHE A 391 1.80 1.11 29.59
C PHE A 391 3.05 0.25 29.74
N ILE A 392 3.71 -0.15 28.65
CA ILE A 392 4.95 -0.94 28.67
C ILE A 392 6.03 -0.24 29.48
N LEU A 393 6.23 1.07 29.25
CA LEU A 393 7.23 1.87 29.99
C LEU A 393 6.88 2.02 31.47
N ARG A 394 5.62 2.34 31.79
CA ARG A 394 5.16 2.55 33.16
C ARG A 394 5.26 1.29 33.99
N GLU A 395 4.80 0.17 33.45
CA GLU A 395 4.80 -1.12 34.17
C GLU A 395 6.13 -1.86 34.07
N ARG A 396 7.09 -1.36 33.27
CA ARG A 396 8.42 -1.96 33.06
C ARG A 396 8.34 -3.44 32.70
N LEU A 397 7.58 -3.73 31.62
CA LEU A 397 7.35 -5.11 31.20
C LEU A 397 8.67 -5.86 30.88
N PRO A 398 8.70 -7.20 31.06
CA PRO A 398 9.95 -7.95 31.01
C PRO A 398 10.47 -8.22 29.60
N GLY A 399 11.77 -8.32 29.45
CA GLY A 399 12.52 -8.88 28.32
C GLY A 399 12.45 -8.09 27.02
N ASN A 400 12.86 -8.75 25.95
CA ASN A 400 12.73 -8.21 24.59
C ASN A 400 11.27 -8.25 24.14
N ILE A 401 10.92 -7.27 23.30
CA ILE A 401 9.56 -7.12 22.75
C ILE A 401 9.53 -7.71 21.34
N PHE A 402 8.54 -8.58 21.07
CA PHE A 402 8.17 -8.98 19.73
C PHE A 402 7.06 -8.05 19.24
N ASN A 403 7.21 -7.46 18.06
CA ASN A 403 6.28 -6.50 17.50
C ASN A 403 6.00 -6.77 16.01
N ASP A 404 4.85 -6.32 15.54
CA ASP A 404 4.52 -6.29 14.12
C ASP A 404 5.45 -5.35 13.34
N TYR A 405 5.73 -5.67 12.07
CA TYR A 405 6.58 -4.88 11.17
C TYR A 405 6.15 -3.41 11.09
N ASP A 406 4.85 -3.15 10.93
CA ASP A 406 4.31 -1.80 10.77
C ASP A 406 4.38 -0.96 12.06
N LEU A 407 4.56 -1.59 13.21
CA LEU A 407 4.68 -0.90 14.50
C LEU A 407 6.14 -0.61 14.89
N GLY A 408 7.10 -1.39 14.38
CA GLY A 408 8.47 -1.40 14.89
C GLY A 408 9.11 -0.02 14.87
N GLY A 409 9.02 0.70 13.76
CA GLY A 409 9.59 2.04 13.68
C GLY A 409 9.03 3.01 14.72
N TYR A 410 7.72 2.95 14.97
CA TYR A 410 7.09 3.76 16.01
C TYR A 410 7.54 3.34 17.41
N LEU A 411 7.55 2.03 17.69
CA LEU A 411 7.92 1.50 18.99
C LEU A 411 9.38 1.78 19.35
N VAL A 412 10.32 1.62 18.40
CA VAL A 412 11.73 1.95 18.66
C VAL A 412 11.95 3.43 18.95
N PHE A 413 11.13 4.31 18.38
CA PHE A 413 11.16 5.73 18.73
C PHE A 413 10.59 6.00 20.13
N ARG A 414 9.48 5.36 20.50
CA ARG A 414 8.79 5.61 21.78
C ARG A 414 9.43 4.87 22.95
N LEU A 415 9.87 3.65 22.76
CA LEU A 415 10.36 2.75 23.79
C LEU A 415 11.89 2.66 23.87
N GLY A 416 12.60 2.98 22.78
CA GLY A 416 14.06 2.96 22.76
C GLY A 416 14.71 4.08 23.59
N PRO A 417 15.91 3.87 24.10
CA PRO A 417 16.75 2.69 23.95
C PRO A 417 16.42 1.52 24.90
N GLN A 418 15.47 1.68 25.83
CA GLN A 418 15.15 0.68 26.86
C GLN A 418 14.63 -0.62 26.25
N TYR A 419 13.80 -0.52 25.20
CA TYR A 419 13.26 -1.65 24.47
C TYR A 419 13.60 -1.51 22.98
N PRO A 420 14.66 -2.16 22.51
CA PRO A 420 14.92 -2.27 21.08
C PRO A 420 13.84 -3.13 20.41
N ASP A 421 13.55 -2.87 19.14
CA ASP A 421 12.51 -3.57 18.41
C ASP A 421 12.95 -4.94 17.85
N TYR A 422 11.96 -5.77 17.51
CA TYR A 422 12.16 -7.04 16.81
C TYR A 422 12.37 -6.82 15.31
N VAL A 423 11.55 -5.96 14.70
CA VAL A 423 11.55 -5.68 13.26
C VAL A 423 10.90 -4.31 13.01
N ASP A 424 11.40 -3.57 12.01
CA ASP A 424 10.82 -2.28 11.60
C ASP A 424 10.86 -2.05 10.09
N GLY A 425 10.37 -0.89 9.64
CA GLY A 425 10.21 -0.50 8.25
C GLY A 425 11.49 -0.40 7.41
N ARG A 426 12.69 -0.53 7.98
CA ARG A 426 13.96 -0.49 7.23
C ARG A 426 14.12 -1.65 6.24
N ALA A 427 13.33 -2.69 6.35
CA ALA A 427 13.20 -3.84 5.47
C ALA A 427 14.51 -4.59 5.14
N ILE A 428 15.50 -3.93 4.53
CA ILE A 428 16.74 -4.57 4.03
C ILE A 428 17.48 -5.39 5.10
N PRO A 429 17.77 -4.88 6.32
CA PRO A 429 18.45 -5.67 7.31
C PRO A 429 17.57 -6.79 7.89
N PHE A 430 16.25 -6.72 7.70
CA PHE A 430 15.28 -7.60 8.32
C PHE A 430 14.70 -8.68 7.42
N VAL A 431 15.15 -8.84 6.18
CA VAL A 431 14.52 -9.78 5.23
C VAL A 431 14.39 -11.19 5.83
N GLU A 432 15.44 -11.73 6.42
CA GLU A 432 15.41 -13.05 7.07
C GLU A 432 14.50 -13.05 8.29
N VAL A 433 14.59 -12.03 9.14
CA VAL A 433 13.75 -11.87 10.33
C VAL A 433 12.27 -11.77 9.97
N MET A 434 11.92 -11.08 8.88
CA MET A 434 10.54 -10.98 8.40
C MET A 434 9.98 -12.33 7.94
N PHE A 435 10.81 -13.19 7.33
CA PHE A 435 10.40 -14.54 6.99
C PHE A 435 10.23 -15.41 8.24
N GLU A 436 11.17 -15.37 9.19
CA GLU A 436 11.07 -16.06 10.47
C GLU A 436 9.82 -15.61 11.24
N GLN A 437 9.59 -14.29 11.35
CA GLN A 437 8.40 -13.73 11.98
C GLN A 437 7.12 -14.27 11.36
N ARG A 438 7.04 -14.26 10.03
CA ARG A 438 5.86 -14.72 9.30
C ARG A 438 5.60 -16.21 9.53
N GLU A 439 6.65 -17.01 9.60
CA GLU A 439 6.53 -18.45 9.84
C GLU A 439 6.05 -18.74 11.26
N VAL A 440 6.65 -18.08 12.26
CA VAL A 440 6.23 -18.21 13.66
C VAL A 440 4.79 -17.73 13.86
N MET A 441 4.39 -16.61 13.24
CA MET A 441 3.02 -16.07 13.34
C MET A 441 1.94 -16.97 12.72
N ARG A 442 2.32 -17.92 11.86
CA ARG A 442 1.40 -18.94 11.31
C ARG A 442 1.15 -20.10 12.27
N GLN A 443 2.04 -20.28 13.25
CA GLN A 443 1.95 -21.36 14.21
C GLN A 443 1.05 -20.98 15.40
N PRO A 444 0.40 -21.96 16.06
CA PRO A 444 -0.31 -21.71 17.30
C PRO A 444 0.60 -21.09 18.36
N PRO A 445 0.10 -20.18 19.22
CA PRO A 445 0.92 -19.51 20.24
C PRO A 445 1.65 -20.42 21.23
N ASP A 446 1.11 -21.62 21.49
CA ASP A 446 1.68 -22.63 22.40
C ASP A 446 2.59 -23.64 21.69
N SER A 447 2.88 -23.45 20.39
CA SER A 447 3.73 -24.34 19.59
C SER A 447 5.19 -24.29 20.02
N GLU A 448 5.94 -25.32 19.63
CA GLU A 448 7.38 -25.40 19.83
C GLU A 448 8.11 -24.24 19.10
N ALA A 449 7.69 -23.90 17.88
CA ALA A 449 8.26 -22.81 17.10
C ALA A 449 8.19 -21.45 17.84
N TRP A 450 7.07 -21.13 18.48
CA TRP A 450 6.96 -19.94 19.33
C TRP A 450 7.86 -20.01 20.56
N ARG A 451 7.99 -21.18 21.16
CA ARG A 451 8.85 -21.41 22.32
C ARG A 451 10.33 -21.20 21.96
N GLU A 452 10.78 -21.84 20.87
CA GLU A 452 12.13 -21.74 20.38
C GLU A 452 12.51 -20.29 19.99
N GLU A 453 11.64 -19.60 19.26
CA GLU A 453 11.88 -18.21 18.89
C GLU A 453 11.97 -17.31 20.11
N ALA A 454 11.04 -17.48 21.06
CA ALA A 454 11.04 -16.68 22.27
C ALA A 454 12.25 -16.96 23.17
N ASP A 455 12.70 -18.23 23.25
CA ASP A 455 13.90 -18.60 24.03
C ASP A 455 15.19 -18.10 23.35
N ARG A 456 15.31 -18.30 22.04
CA ARG A 456 16.46 -17.87 21.23
C ARG A 456 16.71 -16.36 21.35
N ARG A 457 15.64 -15.57 21.37
CA ARG A 457 15.70 -14.11 21.31
C ARG A 457 15.38 -13.41 22.64
N GLY A 458 15.10 -14.17 23.70
CA GLY A 458 14.76 -13.61 25.02
C GLY A 458 13.46 -12.84 25.04
N ILE A 459 12.48 -13.22 24.21
CA ILE A 459 11.20 -12.54 24.10
C ILE A 459 10.32 -12.90 25.30
N ASN A 460 9.90 -11.88 26.06
CA ASN A 460 8.97 -12.03 27.17
C ASN A 460 7.72 -11.16 27.03
N THR A 461 7.73 -10.20 26.12
CA THR A 461 6.58 -9.31 25.85
C THR A 461 6.27 -9.33 24.36
N LEU A 462 4.97 -9.43 24.02
CA LEU A 462 4.47 -9.28 22.65
C LEU A 462 3.60 -8.04 22.59
N ILE A 463 3.69 -7.29 21.51
CA ILE A 463 2.76 -6.21 21.17
C ILE A 463 2.26 -6.38 19.74
N PHE A 464 0.95 -6.41 19.58
CA PHE A 464 0.29 -6.56 18.30
C PHE A 464 -0.62 -5.38 18.00
N SER A 465 -0.64 -4.95 16.74
CA SER A 465 -1.62 -3.99 16.26
C SER A 465 -2.98 -4.65 16.11
N LEU A 466 -4.00 -3.98 16.61
CA LEU A 466 -5.41 -4.35 16.45
C LEU A 466 -6.17 -3.37 15.54
N ALA A 467 -5.52 -2.32 15.06
CA ALA A 467 -6.09 -1.44 14.04
C ALA A 467 -6.52 -2.27 12.81
N ARG A 468 -7.74 -2.05 12.31
CA ARG A 468 -8.36 -2.89 11.24
C ARG A 468 -7.49 -3.05 10.01
N SER A 469 -6.77 -2.00 9.63
CA SER A 469 -5.88 -1.97 8.47
C SER A 469 -4.63 -2.86 8.62
N ARG A 470 -4.24 -3.19 9.86
CA ARG A 470 -2.98 -3.86 10.22
C ARG A 470 -3.17 -5.17 10.96
N MET A 471 -4.38 -5.47 11.44
CA MET A 471 -4.64 -6.65 12.27
C MET A 471 -4.38 -7.96 11.54
N SER A 472 -3.28 -8.63 11.87
CA SER A 472 -2.91 -9.95 11.35
C SER A 472 -2.90 -11.05 12.42
N VAL A 473 -2.93 -10.68 13.70
CA VAL A 473 -2.80 -11.61 14.82
C VAL A 473 -4.04 -12.48 15.03
N PRO A 474 -3.88 -13.79 15.30
CA PRO A 474 -4.96 -14.67 15.69
C PRO A 474 -5.33 -14.46 17.18
N LEU A 475 -5.93 -13.30 17.49
CA LEU A 475 -6.15 -12.80 18.86
C LEU A 475 -6.84 -13.85 19.76
N GLN A 476 -7.84 -14.56 19.24
CA GLN A 476 -8.55 -15.60 20.01
C GLN A 476 -7.61 -16.72 20.47
N GLN A 477 -6.66 -17.15 19.62
CA GLN A 477 -5.68 -18.18 19.97
C GLN A 477 -4.72 -17.70 21.05
N PHE A 478 -4.26 -16.44 20.96
CA PHE A 478 -3.43 -15.83 22.01
C PHE A 478 -4.17 -15.68 23.34
N CYS A 479 -5.44 -15.30 23.30
CA CYS A 479 -6.29 -15.24 24.49
C CYS A 479 -6.48 -16.62 25.17
N ALA A 480 -6.50 -17.71 24.40
CA ALA A 480 -6.60 -19.07 24.89
C ALA A 480 -5.25 -19.69 25.30
N SER A 481 -4.13 -19.03 24.98
CA SER A 481 -2.79 -19.57 25.18
C SER A 481 -2.45 -19.78 26.65
N GLN A 482 -1.71 -20.87 26.92
CA GLN A 482 -1.11 -21.12 28.22
C GLN A 482 0.28 -20.45 28.34
N ALA A 483 0.99 -20.30 27.22
CA ALA A 483 2.32 -19.71 27.19
C ALA A 483 2.32 -18.18 27.27
N TRP A 484 1.24 -17.53 26.85
CA TRP A 484 1.14 -16.06 26.77
C TRP A 484 -0.13 -15.58 27.49
N LYS A 485 0.01 -14.53 28.30
CA LYS A 485 -1.12 -13.95 29.06
C LYS A 485 -1.30 -12.49 28.68
N LEU A 486 -2.56 -12.11 28.42
CA LEU A 486 -2.93 -10.75 28.12
C LEU A 486 -2.73 -9.86 29.36
N VAL A 487 -2.04 -8.71 29.19
CA VAL A 487 -1.84 -7.71 30.25
C VAL A 487 -2.34 -6.33 29.89
N TYR A 488 -2.60 -6.09 28.59
CA TYR A 488 -3.17 -4.84 28.10
C TYR A 488 -3.96 -5.09 26.82
N LEU A 489 -5.10 -4.41 26.71
CA LEU A 489 -5.93 -4.43 25.51
C LEU A 489 -6.71 -3.11 25.41
N ASP A 490 -6.59 -2.42 24.27
CA ASP A 490 -7.47 -1.33 23.86
C ASP A 490 -7.94 -1.52 22.40
N ASP A 491 -8.56 -0.52 21.80
CA ASP A 491 -9.02 -0.53 20.41
C ASP A 491 -7.90 -0.51 19.36
N VAL A 492 -6.64 -0.32 19.79
CA VAL A 492 -5.47 -0.18 18.90
C VAL A 492 -4.45 -1.30 19.06
N ALA A 493 -4.27 -1.83 20.28
CA ALA A 493 -3.21 -2.78 20.55
C ALA A 493 -3.56 -3.82 21.63
N ALA A 494 -2.92 -4.98 21.53
CA ALA A 494 -2.87 -5.98 22.58
C ALA A 494 -1.42 -6.23 23.02
N VAL A 495 -1.20 -6.35 24.34
CA VAL A 495 0.11 -6.70 24.91
C VAL A 495 -0.02 -7.97 25.70
N PHE A 496 0.86 -8.94 25.41
CA PHE A 496 0.96 -10.21 26.12
C PHE A 496 2.32 -10.34 26.80
N VAL A 497 2.33 -11.00 27.95
CA VAL A 497 3.55 -11.34 28.67
C VAL A 497 3.65 -12.87 28.74
N ARG A 498 4.87 -13.36 28.59
CA ARG A 498 5.16 -14.80 28.62
C ARG A 498 4.90 -15.38 30.00
N ASN A 499 4.15 -16.48 30.06
CA ASN A 499 3.82 -17.16 31.29
C ASN A 499 5.00 -18.03 31.76
N ARG A 500 5.88 -17.42 32.57
CA ARG A 500 7.05 -18.04 33.21
C ARG A 500 7.16 -17.63 34.65
N PRO A 501 7.83 -18.44 35.52
CA PRO A 501 7.98 -18.12 36.94
C PRO A 501 8.60 -16.73 37.20
N GLU A 502 9.57 -16.31 36.37
CA GLU A 502 10.22 -15.00 36.49
C GLU A 502 9.28 -13.83 36.21
N ASN A 503 8.18 -14.06 35.52
CA ASN A 503 7.15 -13.06 35.16
C ASN A 503 5.92 -13.12 36.07
N ALA A 504 5.87 -14.05 37.04
CA ALA A 504 4.71 -14.29 37.91
C ALA A 504 4.21 -13.01 38.59
N GLN A 505 5.08 -12.20 39.16
CA GLN A 505 4.74 -10.95 39.83
C GLN A 505 4.02 -9.96 38.90
N VAL A 506 4.45 -9.87 37.63
CA VAL A 506 3.85 -9.00 36.62
C VAL A 506 2.47 -9.54 36.23
N LEU A 507 2.35 -10.86 36.03
CA LEU A 507 1.10 -11.52 35.65
C LEU A 507 0.06 -11.45 36.76
N ASP A 508 0.44 -11.72 38.03
CA ASP A 508 -0.48 -11.64 39.18
C ASP A 508 -1.11 -10.26 39.31
N ARG A 509 -0.39 -9.21 38.91
CA ARG A 509 -0.84 -7.83 39.00
C ARG A 509 -1.60 -7.35 37.78
N LEU A 510 -1.22 -7.77 36.59
CA LEU A 510 -1.65 -7.14 35.32
C LEU A 510 -2.44 -8.06 34.42
N GLN A 511 -2.52 -9.37 34.66
CA GLN A 511 -3.21 -10.28 33.77
C GLN A 511 -4.69 -9.90 33.62
N ILE A 512 -5.17 -9.88 32.39
CA ILE A 512 -6.54 -9.55 31.99
C ILE A 512 -7.18 -10.78 31.36
N ASP A 513 -8.47 -11.02 31.68
CA ASP A 513 -9.30 -12.01 31.01
C ASP A 513 -9.89 -11.43 29.73
N CYS A 514 -9.51 -11.93 28.56
CA CYS A 514 -10.01 -11.49 27.26
C CYS A 514 -11.56 -11.51 27.16
N ALA A 515 -12.22 -12.42 27.89
CA ALA A 515 -13.68 -12.52 27.88
C ALA A 515 -14.36 -11.34 28.62
N LYS A 516 -13.63 -10.68 29.51
CA LYS A 516 -14.15 -9.61 30.36
C LYS A 516 -13.82 -8.20 29.90
N VAL A 517 -12.97 -8.07 28.86
CA VAL A 517 -12.60 -6.74 28.32
C VAL A 517 -13.83 -6.05 27.78
N ARG A 518 -13.97 -4.76 28.10
CA ARG A 518 -15.00 -3.86 27.58
C ARG A 518 -14.36 -2.73 26.85
N PHE A 519 -14.97 -2.33 25.74
CA PHE A 519 -14.57 -1.17 24.96
C PHE A 519 -15.57 -0.06 25.17
N GLU A 520 -15.17 0.96 25.93
CA GLU A 520 -15.97 2.14 26.21
C GLU A 520 -15.19 3.37 25.76
N PRO A 521 -15.72 4.19 24.82
CA PRO A 521 -15.02 5.39 24.38
C PRO A 521 -14.95 6.41 25.53
N PRO A 522 -13.86 7.18 25.64
CA PRO A 522 -13.76 8.26 26.62
C PRO A 522 -14.93 9.24 26.49
N ALA A 523 -15.45 9.73 27.63
CA ALA A 523 -16.56 10.70 27.63
C ALA A 523 -16.23 11.98 26.85
N THR A 524 -14.95 12.38 26.81
CA THR A 524 -14.47 13.51 26.01
C THR A 524 -14.61 13.26 24.51
N LEU A 525 -14.39 12.01 24.06
CA LEU A 525 -14.56 11.63 22.66
C LEU A 525 -16.04 11.58 22.25
N ILE A 526 -16.91 11.09 23.13
CA ILE A 526 -18.38 11.10 22.89
C ILE A 526 -18.91 12.53 22.78
N ALA A 527 -18.36 13.46 23.56
CA ALA A 527 -18.78 14.86 23.55
C ALA A 527 -18.24 15.68 22.37
N ASP A 528 -17.22 15.18 21.67
CA ASP A 528 -16.61 15.88 20.53
C ASP A 528 -17.43 15.70 19.25
N THR A 529 -18.20 16.73 18.89
CA THR A 529 -19.04 16.77 17.68
C THR A 529 -18.32 17.28 16.43
N SER A 530 -17.03 17.63 16.53
CA SER A 530 -16.22 18.02 15.37
C SER A 530 -16.12 16.88 14.33
N PHE A 531 -15.76 17.21 13.10
CA PHE A 531 -15.50 16.18 12.08
C PHE A 531 -14.46 15.17 12.58
N ARG A 532 -13.39 15.66 13.18
CA ARG A 532 -12.33 14.82 13.73
C ARG A 532 -12.82 13.95 14.88
N GLY A 533 -13.52 14.51 15.86
CA GLY A 533 -14.09 13.75 17.00
C GLY A 533 -15.03 12.63 16.51
N ARG A 534 -15.87 12.93 15.53
CA ARG A 534 -16.76 11.93 14.92
C ARG A 534 -15.98 10.84 14.18
N ALA A 535 -14.93 11.18 13.43
CA ALA A 535 -14.08 10.20 12.75
C ALA A 535 -13.32 9.33 13.75
N GLU A 536 -12.80 9.92 14.82
CA GLU A 536 -12.12 9.19 15.88
C GLU A 536 -13.09 8.26 16.66
N LEU A 537 -14.33 8.69 16.91
CA LEU A 537 -15.36 7.87 17.53
C LEU A 537 -15.80 6.72 16.61
N PHE A 538 -15.89 6.98 15.31
CA PHE A 538 -16.12 5.94 14.32
C PHE A 538 -15.02 4.89 14.36
N HIS A 539 -13.75 5.28 14.32
CA HIS A 539 -12.62 4.35 14.40
C HIS A 539 -12.67 3.51 15.67
N PHE A 540 -12.91 4.15 16.83
CA PHE A 540 -13.03 3.44 18.10
C PHE A 540 -14.07 2.30 18.04
N TYR A 541 -15.31 2.61 17.63
CA TYR A 541 -16.36 1.59 17.54
C TYR A 541 -16.10 0.55 16.46
N ALA A 542 -15.54 0.95 15.34
CA ALA A 542 -15.22 0.06 14.22
C ALA A 542 -14.10 -0.94 14.58
N ASP A 543 -13.05 -0.47 15.26
CA ASP A 543 -11.95 -1.31 15.71
C ASP A 543 -12.40 -2.20 16.86
N ALA A 544 -13.11 -1.67 17.87
CA ALA A 544 -13.70 -2.46 18.95
C ALA A 544 -14.65 -3.56 18.42
N GLY A 545 -15.53 -3.23 17.48
CA GLY A 545 -16.43 -4.19 16.86
C GLY A 545 -15.69 -5.31 16.11
N THR A 546 -14.61 -4.96 15.40
CA THR A 546 -13.77 -5.94 14.71
C THR A 546 -13.02 -6.84 15.69
N ILE A 547 -12.49 -6.30 16.78
CA ILE A 547 -11.81 -7.04 17.85
C ILE A 547 -12.79 -8.00 18.51
N LEU A 548 -13.97 -7.53 18.90
CA LEU A 548 -15.02 -8.33 19.51
C LEU A 548 -15.47 -9.47 18.58
N TYR A 549 -15.62 -9.20 17.28
CA TYR A 549 -15.90 -10.24 16.28
C TYR A 549 -14.80 -11.31 16.26
N ARG A 550 -13.51 -10.91 16.29
CA ARG A 550 -12.37 -11.83 16.35
C ARG A 550 -12.30 -12.63 17.64
N LEU A 551 -12.84 -12.10 18.73
CA LEU A 551 -13.00 -12.80 20.01
C LEU A 551 -14.27 -13.65 20.09
N SER A 552 -15.03 -13.78 19.00
CA SER A 552 -16.31 -14.51 18.92
C SER A 552 -17.41 -13.95 19.85
N ARG A 553 -17.30 -12.69 20.28
CA ARG A 553 -18.29 -11.95 21.09
C ARG A 553 -19.31 -11.28 20.18
N THR A 554 -20.12 -12.09 19.51
CA THR A 554 -20.95 -11.66 18.36
C THR A 554 -21.97 -10.56 18.68
N LEU A 555 -22.63 -10.61 19.85
CA LEU A 555 -23.63 -9.58 20.23
C LEU A 555 -23.01 -8.21 20.48
N GLU A 556 -21.89 -8.20 21.18
CA GLU A 556 -21.18 -6.96 21.48
C GLU A 556 -20.48 -6.39 20.22
N ALA A 557 -19.99 -7.28 19.36
CA ALA A 557 -19.44 -6.91 18.05
C ALA A 557 -20.51 -6.20 17.21
N GLU A 558 -21.72 -6.76 17.13
CA GLU A 558 -22.83 -6.16 16.39
C GLU A 558 -23.17 -4.77 16.92
N ALA A 559 -23.33 -4.63 18.24
CA ALA A 559 -23.65 -3.33 18.85
C ALA A 559 -22.56 -2.27 18.55
N ALA A 560 -21.27 -2.64 18.58
CA ALA A 560 -20.19 -1.73 18.27
C ALA A 560 -20.15 -1.37 16.76
N LEU A 561 -20.33 -2.36 15.86
CA LEU A 561 -20.39 -2.12 14.42
C LEU A 561 -21.59 -1.24 14.03
N ASP A 562 -22.75 -1.43 14.67
CA ASP A 562 -23.93 -0.59 14.45
C ASP A 562 -23.65 0.86 14.84
N ARG A 563 -23.02 1.10 16.02
CA ARG A 563 -22.60 2.43 16.43
C ARG A 563 -21.65 3.10 15.45
N ALA A 564 -20.69 2.35 14.93
CA ALA A 564 -19.79 2.87 13.91
C ALA A 564 -20.56 3.25 12.63
N LEU A 565 -21.44 2.39 12.15
CA LEU A 565 -22.23 2.63 10.94
C LEU A 565 -23.31 3.70 11.10
N GLU A 566 -23.77 4.01 12.33
CA GLU A 566 -24.58 5.20 12.61
C GLU A 566 -23.79 6.50 12.34
N ILE A 567 -22.48 6.50 12.60
CA ILE A 567 -21.60 7.66 12.36
C ILE A 567 -21.23 7.77 10.88
N PHE A 568 -20.86 6.65 10.26
CA PHE A 568 -20.44 6.59 8.87
C PHE A 568 -21.00 5.34 8.16
N PRO A 569 -22.21 5.43 7.55
CA PRO A 569 -22.93 4.27 7.01
C PRO A 569 -22.34 3.67 5.73
N ASP A 570 -21.50 4.42 5.03
CA ASP A 570 -21.00 4.04 3.69
C ASP A 570 -19.61 3.39 3.72
N GLU A 571 -19.11 2.90 4.87
CA GLU A 571 -17.78 2.30 4.96
C GLU A 571 -17.81 0.82 4.51
N PRO A 572 -17.17 0.48 3.36
CA PRO A 572 -17.36 -0.82 2.75
C PRO A 572 -16.77 -1.98 3.54
N ASN A 573 -15.63 -1.79 4.24
CA ASN A 573 -14.99 -2.87 5.00
C ASN A 573 -15.79 -3.22 6.26
N LEU A 574 -16.44 -2.21 6.86
CA LEU A 574 -17.25 -2.42 8.04
C LEU A 574 -18.57 -3.12 7.70
N LEU A 575 -19.21 -2.71 6.60
CA LEU A 575 -20.36 -3.43 6.03
C LEU A 575 -20.00 -4.89 5.73
N HIS A 576 -18.83 -5.13 5.13
CA HIS A 576 -18.34 -6.49 4.91
C HIS A 576 -18.14 -7.27 6.21
N THR A 577 -17.58 -6.65 7.25
CA THR A 577 -17.37 -7.29 8.56
C THR A 577 -18.71 -7.61 9.23
N ARG A 578 -19.71 -6.71 9.16
CA ARG A 578 -21.05 -6.95 9.66
C ARG A 578 -21.78 -8.03 8.86
N GLY A 579 -21.58 -8.08 7.54
CA GLY A 579 -22.06 -9.17 6.70
C GLY A 579 -21.53 -10.55 7.13
N ARG A 580 -20.23 -10.63 7.44
CA ARG A 580 -19.63 -11.86 8.01
C ARG A 580 -20.22 -12.23 9.37
N LEU A 581 -20.49 -11.24 10.20
CA LEU A 581 -21.14 -11.46 11.50
C LEU A 581 -22.55 -12.06 11.32
N TYR A 582 -23.36 -11.51 10.40
CA TYR A 582 -24.68 -12.05 10.07
C TYR A 582 -24.61 -13.46 9.48
N GLU A 583 -23.61 -13.74 8.65
CA GLU A 583 -23.39 -15.08 8.12
C GLU A 583 -23.09 -16.09 9.22
N VAL A 584 -22.24 -15.73 10.21
CA VAL A 584 -21.96 -16.57 11.39
C VAL A 584 -23.23 -16.82 12.24
N LYS A 585 -24.11 -15.82 12.34
CA LYS A 585 -25.40 -15.92 13.03
C LYS A 585 -26.47 -16.71 12.24
N GLY A 586 -26.19 -17.07 10.98
CA GLY A 586 -27.14 -17.74 10.09
C GLY A 586 -28.16 -16.79 9.43
N ASN A 587 -28.01 -15.48 9.59
CA ASN A 587 -28.88 -14.46 9.01
C ASN A 587 -28.41 -14.14 7.56
N PHE A 588 -28.59 -15.09 6.65
CA PHE A 588 -28.04 -14.99 5.29
C PHE A 588 -28.61 -13.82 4.47
N GLY A 589 -29.92 -13.48 4.67
CA GLY A 589 -30.51 -12.34 3.99
C GLY A 589 -29.94 -10.99 4.39
N ASP A 590 -29.60 -10.81 5.68
CA ASP A 590 -28.92 -9.62 6.16
C ASP A 590 -27.47 -9.60 5.68
N ALA A 591 -26.77 -10.73 5.73
CA ALA A 591 -25.42 -10.88 5.20
C ALA A 591 -25.35 -10.53 3.70
N GLU A 592 -26.32 -10.98 2.89
CA GLU A 592 -26.39 -10.65 1.47
C GLU A 592 -26.51 -9.14 1.23
N ARG A 593 -27.40 -8.45 1.96
CA ARG A 593 -27.58 -6.98 1.84
C ARG A 593 -26.29 -6.23 2.16
N GLU A 594 -25.62 -6.61 3.25
CA GLU A 594 -24.37 -6.00 3.67
C GLU A 594 -23.24 -6.22 2.66
N TYR A 595 -23.07 -7.45 2.18
CA TYR A 595 -22.05 -7.76 1.17
C TYR A 595 -22.33 -7.05 -0.17
N GLN A 596 -23.60 -6.96 -0.60
CA GLN A 596 -23.97 -6.23 -1.80
C GLN A 596 -23.67 -4.74 -1.67
N MET A 597 -23.99 -4.13 -0.52
CA MET A 597 -23.69 -2.72 -0.27
C MET A 597 -22.19 -2.49 -0.23
N SER A 598 -21.45 -3.33 0.49
CA SER A 598 -19.99 -3.30 0.53
C SER A 598 -19.37 -3.39 -0.86
N ALA A 599 -19.82 -4.34 -1.70
CA ALA A 599 -19.31 -4.51 -3.06
C ALA A 599 -19.69 -3.37 -4.02
N ARG A 600 -20.76 -2.62 -3.74
CA ARG A 600 -21.13 -1.41 -4.52
C ARG A 600 -20.27 -0.21 -4.14
N LEU A 601 -20.02 0.00 -2.86
CA LEU A 601 -19.29 1.15 -2.34
C LEU A 601 -17.76 0.99 -2.51
N GLY A 602 -17.26 -0.23 -2.29
CA GLY A 602 -15.84 -0.59 -2.44
C GLY A 602 -15.70 -1.92 -3.18
N PRO A 603 -15.71 -1.95 -4.51
CA PRO A 603 -15.70 -3.18 -5.30
C PRO A 603 -14.33 -3.88 -5.25
N THR A 604 -13.97 -4.42 -4.09
CA THR A 604 -12.78 -5.26 -3.92
C THR A 604 -13.05 -6.71 -4.32
N ASP A 605 -12.00 -7.44 -4.64
CA ASP A 605 -12.07 -8.87 -4.89
C ASP A 605 -12.63 -9.65 -3.69
N GLY A 606 -12.20 -9.30 -2.45
CA GLY A 606 -12.70 -9.91 -1.22
C GLY A 606 -14.21 -9.74 -1.01
N ASN A 607 -14.76 -8.55 -1.30
CA ASN A 607 -16.19 -8.28 -1.15
C ASN A 607 -17.03 -9.11 -2.13
N TRP A 608 -16.59 -9.21 -3.38
CA TRP A 608 -17.24 -10.08 -4.38
C TRP A 608 -17.10 -11.56 -4.06
N ALA A 609 -15.95 -11.99 -3.53
CA ALA A 609 -15.70 -13.37 -3.16
C ALA A 609 -16.61 -13.82 -2.00
N SER A 610 -16.75 -12.98 -0.96
CA SER A 610 -17.65 -13.28 0.17
C SER A 610 -19.09 -13.42 -0.29
N LEU A 611 -19.56 -12.54 -1.16
CA LEU A 611 -20.89 -12.65 -1.76
C LEU A 611 -21.03 -13.93 -2.60
N GLY A 612 -20.01 -14.30 -3.38
CA GLY A 612 -19.98 -15.54 -4.16
C GLY A 612 -20.02 -16.79 -3.27
N MET A 613 -19.29 -16.80 -2.16
CA MET A 613 -19.30 -17.90 -1.21
C MET A 613 -20.63 -18.01 -0.46
N LEU A 614 -21.27 -16.89 -0.11
CA LEU A 614 -22.61 -16.88 0.50
C LEU A 614 -23.64 -17.50 -0.45
N TYR A 615 -23.70 -17.06 -1.71
CA TYR A 615 -24.59 -17.65 -2.72
C TYR A 615 -24.30 -19.13 -2.95
N PHE A 616 -23.04 -19.53 -2.93
CA PHE A 616 -22.68 -20.95 -3.05
C PHE A 616 -23.21 -21.79 -1.89
N LYS A 617 -23.10 -21.28 -0.67
CA LYS A 617 -23.64 -21.92 0.55
C LYS A 617 -25.18 -22.07 0.50
N GLU A 618 -25.85 -21.08 -0.10
CA GLU A 618 -27.29 -21.09 -0.35
C GLU A 618 -27.70 -21.89 -1.60
N GLN A 619 -26.75 -22.54 -2.29
CA GLN A 619 -26.94 -23.29 -3.54
C GLN A 619 -27.45 -22.44 -4.71
N ARG A 620 -27.31 -21.13 -4.64
CA ARG A 620 -27.62 -20.15 -5.69
C ARG A 620 -26.45 -20.05 -6.67
N TYR A 621 -26.17 -21.15 -7.36
CA TYR A 621 -24.95 -21.31 -8.17
C TYR A 621 -24.76 -20.29 -9.29
N PRO A 622 -25.82 -19.86 -10.04
CA PRO A 622 -25.65 -18.84 -11.07
C PRO A 622 -25.19 -17.49 -10.53
N GLU A 623 -25.68 -17.09 -9.36
CA GLU A 623 -25.25 -15.87 -8.66
C GLU A 623 -23.84 -16.03 -8.09
N ALA A 624 -23.55 -17.19 -7.49
CA ALA A 624 -22.26 -17.53 -6.92
C ALA A 624 -21.14 -17.43 -7.97
N THR A 625 -21.32 -18.05 -9.13
CA THR A 625 -20.33 -18.01 -10.23
C THR A 625 -20.13 -16.61 -10.79
N ARG A 626 -21.21 -15.80 -10.91
CA ARG A 626 -21.10 -14.39 -11.35
C ARG A 626 -20.33 -13.54 -10.37
N ALA A 627 -20.61 -13.67 -9.08
CA ALA A 627 -19.90 -12.91 -8.03
C ALA A 627 -18.42 -13.32 -7.95
N MET A 628 -18.14 -14.65 -7.97
CA MET A 628 -16.76 -15.15 -7.92
C MET A 628 -15.94 -14.75 -9.16
N ARG A 629 -16.56 -14.69 -10.35
CA ARG A 629 -15.93 -14.19 -11.57
C ARG A 629 -15.56 -12.72 -11.42
N ARG A 630 -16.45 -11.89 -10.85
CA ARG A 630 -16.14 -10.48 -10.55
C ARG A 630 -14.98 -10.34 -9.55
N ALA A 631 -14.90 -11.23 -8.56
CA ALA A 631 -13.76 -11.29 -7.65
C ALA A 631 -12.46 -11.56 -8.42
N ALA A 632 -12.45 -12.58 -9.28
CA ALA A 632 -11.30 -12.92 -10.12
C ALA A 632 -10.88 -11.78 -11.05
N ASP A 633 -11.84 -11.10 -11.68
CA ASP A 633 -11.59 -9.97 -12.60
C ASP A 633 -11.05 -8.73 -11.86
N SER A 634 -11.40 -8.57 -10.58
CA SER A 634 -10.96 -7.43 -9.75
C SER A 634 -9.62 -7.67 -9.07
N SER A 635 -9.18 -8.93 -8.96
CA SER A 635 -8.00 -9.29 -8.18
C SER A 635 -6.70 -9.15 -8.96
N PRO A 636 -5.64 -8.62 -8.35
CA PRO A 636 -4.28 -8.74 -8.87
C PRO A 636 -3.75 -10.19 -8.80
N ARG A 637 -4.34 -11.03 -7.94
CA ARG A 637 -3.99 -12.43 -7.69
C ARG A 637 -5.23 -13.31 -7.83
N PRO A 638 -5.66 -13.60 -9.06
CA PRO A 638 -6.96 -14.20 -9.30
C PRO A 638 -7.00 -15.74 -9.20
N SER A 639 -5.85 -16.42 -9.00
CA SER A 639 -5.77 -17.88 -9.07
C SER A 639 -6.69 -18.57 -8.07
N GLU A 640 -6.74 -18.09 -6.83
CA GLU A 640 -7.61 -18.63 -5.79
C GLU A 640 -9.11 -18.50 -6.15
N TYR A 641 -9.50 -17.37 -6.74
CA TYR A 641 -10.91 -17.16 -7.15
C TYR A 641 -11.30 -18.03 -8.35
N TYR A 642 -10.40 -18.25 -9.30
CA TYR A 642 -10.63 -19.23 -10.37
C TYR A 642 -10.69 -20.65 -9.85
N TYR A 643 -9.91 -21.02 -8.83
CA TYR A 643 -10.04 -22.28 -8.15
C TYR A 643 -11.43 -22.45 -7.49
N HIS A 644 -11.90 -21.43 -6.76
CA HIS A 644 -13.26 -21.49 -6.19
C HIS A 644 -14.34 -21.56 -7.26
N LEU A 645 -14.15 -20.88 -8.39
CA LEU A 645 -15.04 -20.95 -9.54
C LEU A 645 -15.12 -22.40 -10.09
N GLY A 646 -13.98 -23.06 -10.23
CA GLY A 646 -13.92 -24.47 -10.62
C GLY A 646 -14.66 -25.40 -9.65
N ARG A 647 -14.48 -25.19 -8.34
CA ARG A 647 -15.25 -25.93 -7.32
C ARG A 647 -16.76 -25.70 -7.41
N MET A 648 -17.20 -24.49 -7.72
CA MET A 648 -18.62 -24.18 -7.93
C MET A 648 -19.16 -24.93 -9.14
N TYR A 649 -18.41 -25.01 -10.25
CA TYR A 649 -18.78 -25.78 -11.42
C TYR A 649 -18.85 -27.30 -11.12
N LEU A 650 -17.93 -27.87 -10.33
CA LEU A 650 -18.03 -29.27 -9.87
C LEU A 650 -19.32 -29.51 -9.08
N ALA A 651 -19.68 -28.61 -8.15
CA ALA A 651 -20.93 -28.73 -7.40
C ALA A 651 -22.17 -28.67 -8.31
N MET A 652 -22.08 -27.98 -9.45
CA MET A 652 -23.12 -27.93 -10.48
C MET A 652 -23.10 -29.14 -11.44
N LYS A 653 -22.21 -30.12 -11.23
CA LYS A 653 -21.98 -31.25 -12.14
C LYS A 653 -21.62 -30.80 -13.58
N ARG A 654 -20.77 -29.79 -13.65
CA ARG A 654 -20.24 -29.19 -14.89
C ARG A 654 -18.70 -29.32 -14.93
N PRO A 655 -18.19 -30.58 -15.05
CA PRO A 655 -16.76 -30.83 -14.88
C PRO A 655 -15.89 -30.20 -15.96
N GLN A 656 -16.38 -30.02 -17.21
CA GLN A 656 -15.61 -29.37 -18.25
C GLN A 656 -15.34 -27.89 -17.93
N GLU A 657 -16.38 -27.15 -17.50
CA GLU A 657 -16.19 -25.74 -17.09
C GLU A 657 -15.35 -25.61 -15.82
N ALA A 658 -15.36 -26.66 -14.97
CA ALA A 658 -14.46 -26.72 -13.82
C ALA A 658 -13.00 -26.82 -14.27
N LEU A 659 -12.68 -27.70 -15.25
CA LEU A 659 -11.35 -27.80 -15.83
C LEU A 659 -10.89 -26.49 -16.47
N ASP A 660 -11.76 -25.83 -17.25
CA ASP A 660 -11.44 -24.52 -17.87
C ASP A 660 -11.11 -23.46 -16.79
N ALA A 661 -11.83 -23.49 -15.67
CA ALA A 661 -11.57 -22.57 -14.56
C ALA A 661 -10.24 -22.89 -13.83
N PHE A 662 -9.93 -24.18 -13.63
CA PHE A 662 -8.65 -24.59 -13.01
C PHE A 662 -7.45 -24.28 -13.92
N GLU A 663 -7.58 -24.46 -15.24
CA GLU A 663 -6.55 -24.02 -16.20
C GLU A 663 -6.35 -22.50 -16.19
N ALA A 664 -7.46 -21.75 -16.08
CA ALA A 664 -7.37 -20.29 -15.96
C ALA A 664 -6.67 -19.86 -14.65
N ALA A 665 -6.85 -20.62 -13.56
CA ALA A 665 -6.14 -20.42 -12.30
C ALA A 665 -4.64 -20.69 -12.44
N GLU A 666 -4.29 -21.84 -13.04
CA GLU A 666 -2.92 -22.29 -13.25
C GLU A 666 -2.12 -21.30 -14.11
N ALA A 667 -2.70 -20.83 -15.20
CA ALA A 667 -2.10 -19.82 -16.07
C ALA A 667 -1.74 -18.50 -15.36
N LYS A 668 -2.26 -18.26 -14.16
CA LYS A 668 -2.06 -17.03 -13.38
C LYS A 668 -1.25 -17.25 -12.10
N LEU A 669 -0.84 -18.48 -11.80
CA LEU A 669 -0.06 -18.83 -10.59
C LEU A 669 1.23 -18.03 -10.42
N PHE A 670 1.83 -17.57 -11.53
CA PHE A 670 3.03 -16.72 -11.49
C PHE A 670 2.80 -15.39 -10.75
N ARG A 671 1.53 -14.97 -10.54
CA ARG A 671 1.16 -13.77 -9.79
C ARG A 671 1.07 -14.02 -8.29
N GLU A 672 1.02 -15.27 -7.87
CA GLU A 672 0.91 -15.65 -6.47
C GLU A 672 2.27 -15.64 -5.77
N PRO A 673 2.34 -15.26 -4.50
CA PRO A 673 3.54 -15.41 -3.69
C PRO A 673 3.97 -16.88 -3.61
N PRO A 674 5.28 -17.18 -3.51
CA PRO A 674 5.77 -18.56 -3.46
C PRO A 674 5.12 -19.42 -2.36
N ASP A 675 4.86 -18.82 -1.21
CA ASP A 675 4.28 -19.47 -0.04
C ASP A 675 2.80 -19.87 -0.20
N THR A 676 2.04 -19.13 -1.01
CA THR A 676 0.64 -19.46 -1.32
C THR A 676 0.51 -20.28 -2.59
N ARG A 677 1.49 -20.19 -3.49
CA ARG A 677 1.50 -20.87 -4.79
C ARG A 677 1.41 -22.39 -4.63
N THR A 678 2.28 -22.98 -3.82
CA THR A 678 2.30 -24.44 -3.58
C THR A 678 0.95 -24.95 -3.11
N LYS A 679 0.30 -24.24 -2.17
CA LYS A 679 -1.04 -24.61 -1.69
C LYS A 679 -2.09 -24.55 -2.81
N ILE A 680 -2.05 -23.48 -3.62
CA ILE A 680 -2.97 -23.32 -4.75
C ILE A 680 -2.70 -24.41 -5.81
N GLU A 681 -1.45 -24.71 -6.11
CA GLU A 681 -1.04 -25.78 -7.04
C GLU A 681 -1.59 -27.14 -6.61
N THR A 682 -1.44 -27.48 -5.32
CA THR A 682 -2.00 -28.73 -4.74
C THR A 682 -3.52 -28.76 -4.90
N ASN A 683 -4.21 -27.69 -4.50
CA ASN A 683 -5.66 -27.58 -4.60
C ASN A 683 -6.16 -27.66 -6.05
N LEU A 684 -5.42 -27.09 -7.01
CA LEU A 684 -5.76 -27.15 -8.43
C LEU A 684 -5.60 -28.58 -8.98
N ALA A 685 -4.54 -29.27 -8.60
CA ALA A 685 -4.34 -30.66 -9.01
C ALA A 685 -5.49 -31.55 -8.47
N GLU A 686 -5.81 -31.46 -7.19
CA GLU A 686 -6.95 -32.17 -6.60
C GLU A 686 -8.28 -31.82 -7.29
N GLY A 687 -8.56 -30.52 -7.52
CA GLY A 687 -9.77 -30.09 -8.21
C GLY A 687 -9.89 -30.65 -9.63
N ARG A 688 -8.78 -30.71 -10.37
CA ARG A 688 -8.73 -31.33 -11.71
C ARG A 688 -8.95 -32.83 -11.64
N ALA A 689 -8.37 -33.53 -10.64
CA ALA A 689 -8.60 -34.94 -10.42
C ALA A 689 -10.09 -35.23 -10.18
N MET A 690 -10.74 -34.45 -9.34
CA MET A 690 -12.19 -34.56 -9.09
C MET A 690 -13.01 -34.33 -10.37
N ALA A 691 -12.64 -33.37 -11.21
CA ALA A 691 -13.32 -33.09 -12.46
C ALA A 691 -13.21 -34.28 -13.43
N TRP A 692 -12.04 -34.90 -13.56
CA TRP A 692 -11.86 -36.09 -14.39
C TRP A 692 -12.63 -37.30 -13.83
N ALA A 693 -12.69 -37.45 -12.52
CA ALA A 693 -13.51 -38.49 -11.87
C ALA A 693 -15.00 -38.27 -12.16
N ASP A 694 -15.52 -37.04 -12.07
CA ASP A 694 -16.92 -36.70 -12.42
C ASP A 694 -17.25 -36.96 -13.91
N MET A 695 -16.21 -36.92 -14.79
CA MET A 695 -16.33 -37.26 -16.22
C MET A 695 -16.21 -38.81 -16.46
N GLY A 696 -15.99 -39.62 -15.41
CA GLY A 696 -15.83 -41.06 -15.49
C GLY A 696 -14.40 -41.51 -15.87
N ASN A 697 -13.42 -40.62 -16.03
CA ASN A 697 -12.05 -40.98 -16.33
C ASN A 697 -11.24 -41.15 -15.04
N LEU A 698 -11.46 -42.24 -14.33
CA LEU A 698 -10.82 -42.53 -13.04
C LEU A 698 -9.29 -42.73 -13.16
N ASP A 699 -8.81 -43.25 -14.30
CA ASP A 699 -7.35 -43.44 -14.50
C ASP A 699 -6.64 -42.11 -14.51
N ARG A 700 -7.19 -41.11 -15.23
CA ARG A 700 -6.64 -39.77 -15.28
C ARG A 700 -6.77 -39.04 -13.94
N ALA A 701 -7.88 -39.27 -13.22
CA ALA A 701 -8.08 -38.73 -11.88
C ALA A 701 -6.97 -39.21 -10.91
N VAL A 702 -6.69 -40.53 -10.90
CA VAL A 702 -5.62 -41.12 -10.08
C VAL A 702 -4.25 -40.56 -10.44
N GLU A 703 -3.95 -40.39 -11.73
CA GLU A 703 -2.68 -39.85 -12.18
C GLU A 703 -2.46 -38.42 -11.64
N ILE A 704 -3.47 -37.56 -11.79
CA ILE A 704 -3.39 -36.16 -11.34
C ILE A 704 -3.39 -36.04 -9.80
N GLU A 705 -4.12 -36.88 -9.09
CA GLU A 705 -4.08 -36.90 -7.63
C GLU A 705 -2.70 -37.31 -7.09
N ARG A 706 -2.01 -38.20 -7.79
CA ARG A 706 -0.60 -38.50 -7.49
C ARG A 706 0.33 -37.33 -7.78
N GLU A 707 0.05 -36.49 -8.81
CA GLU A 707 0.78 -35.23 -9.01
C GLU A 707 0.60 -34.29 -7.81
N ALA A 708 -0.62 -34.17 -7.27
CA ALA A 708 -0.89 -33.38 -6.06
C ALA A 708 -0.10 -33.90 -4.85
N LEU A 709 -0.05 -35.23 -4.67
CA LEU A 709 0.73 -35.88 -3.62
C LEU A 709 2.25 -35.70 -3.79
N ASN A 710 2.76 -35.55 -5.02
CA ASN A 710 4.17 -35.21 -5.25
C ASN A 710 4.50 -33.77 -4.79
N ILE A 711 3.53 -32.86 -4.85
CA ILE A 711 3.67 -31.48 -4.36
C ILE A 711 3.60 -31.46 -2.83
N THR A 712 2.60 -32.15 -2.24
CA THR A 712 2.33 -32.14 -0.80
C THR A 712 2.12 -33.56 -0.26
N PRO A 713 3.18 -34.36 -0.11
CA PRO A 713 3.06 -35.78 0.27
C PRO A 713 2.56 -36.01 1.70
N SER A 714 2.64 -34.99 2.56
CA SER A 714 2.21 -35.05 3.96
C SER A 714 0.74 -34.65 4.19
N ASP A 715 -0.03 -34.32 3.15
CA ASP A 715 -1.44 -33.97 3.29
C ASP A 715 -2.31 -35.23 3.37
N PRO A 716 -2.95 -35.53 4.53
CA PRO A 716 -3.79 -36.73 4.68
C PRO A 716 -5.07 -36.66 3.85
N HIS A 717 -5.52 -35.46 3.46
CA HIS A 717 -6.72 -35.28 2.64
C HIS A 717 -6.52 -35.85 1.23
N LEU A 718 -5.37 -35.56 0.58
CA LEU A 718 -5.06 -36.09 -0.74
C LEU A 718 -4.98 -37.61 -0.77
N TRP A 719 -4.41 -38.24 0.30
CA TRP A 719 -4.41 -39.69 0.44
C TRP A 719 -5.83 -40.26 0.58
N THR A 720 -6.71 -39.53 1.25
CA THR A 720 -8.15 -39.94 1.38
C THR A 720 -8.85 -39.82 0.04
N THR A 721 -8.65 -38.78 -0.73
CA THR A 721 -9.21 -38.59 -2.08
C THR A 721 -8.68 -39.67 -3.04
N LEU A 722 -7.39 -39.95 -3.01
CA LEU A 722 -6.80 -41.05 -3.80
C LEU A 722 -7.42 -42.42 -3.47
N ALA A 723 -7.68 -42.68 -2.18
CA ALA A 723 -8.36 -43.92 -1.77
C ALA A 723 -9.78 -44.02 -2.34
N GLN A 724 -10.53 -42.90 -2.39
CA GLN A 724 -11.86 -42.89 -3.00
C GLN A 724 -11.83 -43.20 -4.50
N PHE A 725 -10.83 -42.70 -5.22
CA PHE A 725 -10.64 -43.01 -6.65
C PHE A 725 -10.30 -44.48 -6.87
N TYR A 726 -9.44 -45.08 -6.02
CA TYR A 726 -9.13 -46.49 -6.10
C TYR A 726 -10.37 -47.37 -5.78
N ASP A 727 -11.21 -47.00 -4.81
CA ASP A 727 -12.47 -47.69 -4.54
C ASP A 727 -13.39 -47.63 -5.76
N ALA A 728 -13.50 -46.47 -6.39
CA ALA A 728 -14.32 -46.32 -7.61
C ALA A 728 -13.78 -47.11 -8.80
N GLN A 729 -12.47 -47.41 -8.84
CA GLN A 729 -11.85 -48.33 -9.80
C GLN A 729 -11.99 -49.84 -9.40
N GLY A 730 -12.50 -50.15 -8.21
CA GLY A 730 -12.54 -51.51 -7.67
C GLY A 730 -11.17 -52.06 -7.21
N ARG A 731 -10.21 -51.20 -6.92
CA ARG A 731 -8.85 -51.55 -6.48
C ARG A 731 -8.72 -51.44 -4.97
N GLU A 732 -9.40 -52.35 -4.27
CA GLU A 732 -9.53 -52.32 -2.79
C GLU A 732 -8.19 -52.35 -2.05
N ASP A 733 -7.19 -53.10 -2.57
CA ASP A 733 -5.84 -53.19 -2.02
C ASP A 733 -5.13 -51.83 -1.95
N LEU A 734 -5.17 -51.06 -3.05
CA LEU A 734 -4.58 -49.74 -3.12
C LEU A 734 -5.37 -48.68 -2.33
N ALA A 735 -6.69 -48.82 -2.31
CA ALA A 735 -7.56 -47.96 -1.49
C ALA A 735 -7.23 -48.12 0.00
N GLN A 736 -7.02 -49.36 0.45
CA GLN A 736 -6.66 -49.64 1.85
C GLN A 736 -5.26 -49.08 2.19
N GLN A 737 -4.27 -49.21 1.29
CA GLN A 737 -2.95 -48.65 1.48
C GLN A 737 -3.01 -47.10 1.61
N ALA A 738 -3.76 -46.44 0.72
CA ALA A 738 -3.91 -44.97 0.76
C ALA A 738 -4.62 -44.54 2.07
N ARG A 739 -5.63 -45.21 2.54
CA ARG A 739 -6.29 -44.92 3.85
C ARG A 739 -5.34 -45.12 5.03
N GLN A 740 -4.49 -46.14 5.00
CA GLN A 740 -3.49 -46.34 6.05
C GLN A 740 -2.50 -45.20 6.10
N GLN A 741 -2.05 -44.74 4.94
CA GLN A 741 -1.14 -43.55 4.85
C GLN A 741 -1.83 -42.31 5.37
N ALA A 742 -3.07 -42.04 4.98
CA ALA A 742 -3.85 -40.91 5.51
C ALA A 742 -3.96 -40.96 7.04
N ALA A 743 -4.23 -42.15 7.59
CA ALA A 743 -4.37 -42.36 9.04
C ALA A 743 -3.05 -42.14 9.80
N VAL A 744 -1.91 -42.54 9.20
CA VAL A 744 -0.57 -42.27 9.80
C VAL A 744 -0.31 -40.78 9.87
N LEU A 745 -0.59 -40.06 8.79
CA LEU A 745 -0.34 -38.62 8.68
C LEU A 745 -1.30 -37.78 9.52
N SER A 746 -2.50 -38.31 9.82
CA SER A 746 -3.50 -37.63 10.66
C SER A 746 -3.24 -37.75 12.16
N ARG A 747 -2.28 -38.60 12.59
CA ARG A 747 -1.93 -38.72 14.02
C ARG A 747 -1.19 -37.47 14.48
N PRO A 748 -1.61 -36.85 15.60
CA PRO A 748 -0.83 -35.74 16.16
C PRO A 748 0.58 -36.26 16.45
N GLN A 749 1.57 -35.59 15.89
CA GLN A 749 2.98 -35.81 16.26
C GLN A 749 3.09 -35.50 17.75
N ARG A 750 3.43 -36.55 18.55
CA ARG A 750 3.58 -36.47 20.00
C ARG A 750 4.83 -35.69 20.39
#